data_d3b887ca4804d5a0c5d495e816f76740
#
_entry.id   d3b887ca4804d5a0c5d495e816f76740
#
_cell.length_a   1.000
_cell.length_b   1.000
_cell.length_c   1.000
_cell.angle_alpha   90.00
_cell.angle_beta   90.00
_cell.angle_gamma   90.00
#
_symmetry.space_group_name_H-M   'P 1'
#
loop_
_entity.id
_entity.type
_entity.pdbx_description
1 polymer ?
#
loop_
_entity_poly.entity_id
_entity_poly.type
_entity_poly.pdbx_seq_one_letter_code
_entity_poly.pdbx_strand_id
1 'polypeptide(L)'
;MKIFKYIIVVALAVFVVSEYSYAEPSDSLALNRQLDSSMVLGYASGSRYREVMPAQTLGGKELERLNTLSVADAMRFFSGVQIKDYGGIGGLKTVNVRSLGTNHTAVLIDGIQLGNAQNGQVDLGRFSLDDVAEISLYNGQKSDIFQSAGEFGASGVVYINTSRPRFEDGRKFKLKASLKGGSFDLVNPSIRAEYKISDNVSGSVSAGFANASGKYKFRCRGYDSRGNLAYDTTAFRRNGDVCALRTEAAFYGALGHGSWTLKAYNYHSDRGIPGAVVSNVFTNGERMRDNNLFVQGRAVNTWTPWWRSMFNAKFAYDYTFYEDKDMRRLYVSNTYRQKELFASCANLFSITDFWDVSLSCDFKWNYLDADNYMSGNLPFPQPVRFTEMVSAATALDLGRLKMQASLLGYFIHDKARKNSSDSRRSKAAPALYASYKVLKNNDLFVRAFAKSSFRMPTFNDLYYTNSASAALRPETVWQANAGFTYSGNYLHAGPFRKLNLSADGYWNKVKDKIIAYPGGQQFRWTMLNLGTVDIKGVDASCDAFFSFGPVETAVKLQYTWQKAVDVTDPDDTFYKNQIPYVPKHSGSAVASIYYKGWGLNYSFIYTGERYSNKENTWRNYVLPWYTSDLSLQKTLNINKKTLKATAEINNLFGQDYEVVLNYPMPKTNFRLSVSIEL
;
A
#
# COMPACT_ATOMS: atom_id res chain seq x y z
N MET A 1 5.67 -29.11 15.89
CA MET A 1 4.52 -30.01 16.12
C MET A 1 3.98 -30.01 17.56
N LYS A 2 4.80 -29.99 18.63
CA LYS A 2 4.30 -29.96 20.03
C LYS A 2 3.66 -28.62 20.42
N ILE A 3 4.18 -27.47 19.97
CA ILE A 3 3.64 -26.14 20.27
C ILE A 3 2.29 -25.92 19.59
N PHE A 4 2.07 -26.49 18.41
CA PHE A 4 0.82 -26.42 17.66
C PHE A 4 -0.36 -27.11 18.38
N LYS A 5 -0.07 -28.21 19.12
CA LYS A 5 -1.10 -28.88 19.96
C LYS A 5 -1.58 -27.99 21.10
N TYR A 6 -0.69 -27.18 21.70
CA TYR A 6 -1.08 -26.27 22.79
C TYR A 6 -1.86 -25.05 22.28
N ILE A 7 -1.56 -24.53 21.10
CA ILE A 7 -2.33 -23.44 20.50
C ILE A 7 -3.75 -23.89 20.13
N ILE A 8 -3.91 -25.10 19.61
CA ILE A 8 -5.23 -25.68 19.32
C ILE A 8 -6.02 -25.92 20.61
N VAL A 9 -5.38 -26.38 21.68
CA VAL A 9 -6.04 -26.61 22.97
C VAL A 9 -6.46 -25.30 23.62
N VAL A 10 -5.65 -24.24 23.54
CA VAL A 10 -6.01 -22.91 24.03
C VAL A 10 -7.13 -22.29 23.20
N ALA A 11 -7.08 -22.44 21.88
CA ALA A 11 -8.16 -21.96 20.99
C ALA A 11 -9.47 -22.73 21.23
N LEU A 12 -9.43 -24.06 21.40
CA LEU A 12 -10.58 -24.89 21.76
C LEU A 12 -11.10 -24.59 23.16
N ALA A 13 -10.24 -24.34 24.15
CA ALA A 13 -10.65 -23.92 25.49
C ALA A 13 -11.39 -22.58 25.49
N VAL A 14 -10.95 -21.63 24.65
CA VAL A 14 -11.67 -20.35 24.45
C VAL A 14 -13.04 -20.56 23.80
N PHE A 15 -13.18 -21.58 22.93
CA PHE A 15 -14.45 -21.91 22.29
C PHE A 15 -15.45 -22.60 23.24
N VAL A 16 -14.98 -23.38 24.22
CA VAL A 16 -15.82 -24.16 25.15
C VAL A 16 -16.32 -23.36 26.36
N VAL A 17 -15.59 -22.33 26.81
CA VAL A 17 -15.98 -21.52 27.99
C VAL A 17 -17.11 -20.51 27.71
N SER A 18 -17.60 -20.42 26.46
CA SER A 18 -18.56 -19.39 26.04
C SER A 18 -20.02 -19.62 26.36
N GLU A 19 -20.41 -20.72 27.07
CA GLU A 19 -21.81 -21.01 27.34
C GLU A 19 -22.44 -20.27 28.53
N TYR A 20 -21.69 -19.57 29.34
CA TYR A 20 -22.22 -18.85 30.52
C TYR A 20 -21.74 -17.40 30.60
N SER A 21 -22.36 -16.52 29.82
CA SER A 21 -22.29 -15.07 30.08
C SER A 21 -23.51 -14.37 29.47
N TYR A 22 -24.48 -14.06 30.29
CA TYR A 22 -25.56 -13.14 29.98
C TYR A 22 -24.97 -11.73 29.96
N ALA A 23 -24.88 -11.10 28.78
CA ALA A 23 -24.59 -9.69 28.63
C ALA A 23 -25.86 -8.95 28.25
N GLU A 24 -26.19 -7.91 29.02
CA GLU A 24 -27.29 -7.00 28.73
C GLU A 24 -27.09 -6.30 27.37
N PRO A 25 -28.16 -5.90 26.67
CA PRO A 25 -28.09 -5.29 25.38
C PRO A 25 -27.56 -3.85 25.52
N SER A 26 -26.30 -3.63 25.15
CA SER A 26 -25.78 -2.30 24.96
C SER A 26 -26.18 -1.76 23.59
N ASP A 27 -26.74 -0.57 23.57
CA ASP A 27 -27.19 0.18 22.40
C ASP A 27 -26.18 0.14 21.23
N SER A 28 -26.49 -0.65 20.21
CA SER A 28 -25.66 -0.82 19.00
C SER A 28 -25.88 0.28 17.95
N LEU A 29 -26.54 1.39 18.31
CA LEU A 29 -26.90 2.48 17.39
C LEU A 29 -25.84 3.57 17.19
N ALA A 30 -24.64 3.39 17.76
CA ALA A 30 -23.51 4.34 17.58
C ALA A 30 -22.58 3.96 16.43
N LEU A 31 -23.08 3.36 15.35
CA LEU A 31 -22.22 2.73 14.32
C LEU A 31 -21.57 3.70 13.34
N ASN A 32 -21.64 5.00 13.47
CA ASN A 32 -20.96 5.92 12.53
C ASN A 32 -20.69 7.33 13.03
N ARG A 33 -20.63 7.58 14.33
CA ARG A 33 -20.34 8.92 14.88
C ARG A 33 -19.05 9.02 15.69
N GLN A 34 -18.24 7.99 15.75
CA GLN A 34 -16.90 8.06 16.32
C GLN A 34 -15.80 8.10 15.25
N LEU A 35 -15.97 8.94 14.25
CA LEU A 35 -14.84 9.64 13.67
C LEU A 35 -14.51 10.76 14.66
N ASP A 36 -13.70 10.41 15.56
CA ASP A 36 -12.81 11.15 16.43
C ASP A 36 -13.00 12.61 16.66
N SER A 37 -13.57 12.93 17.81
CA SER A 37 -13.50 14.27 18.41
C SER A 37 -12.06 14.79 18.61
N SER A 38 -11.03 13.94 18.68
CA SER A 38 -9.63 14.38 18.74
C SER A 38 -9.02 14.72 17.36
N MET A 39 -9.61 14.26 16.25
CA MET A 39 -9.29 14.77 14.91
C MET A 39 -10.04 16.08 14.59
N VAL A 40 -11.10 16.39 15.29
CA VAL A 40 -11.97 17.56 15.01
C VAL A 40 -11.26 18.89 15.26
N LEU A 41 -10.34 18.97 16.20
CA LEU A 41 -9.59 20.20 16.47
C LEU A 41 -8.52 20.57 15.43
N GLY A 42 -8.13 19.63 14.54
CA GLY A 42 -7.14 19.88 13.52
C GLY A 42 -7.65 19.87 12.06
N TYR A 43 -8.86 19.38 11.79
CA TYR A 43 -9.32 19.04 10.43
C TYR A 43 -10.71 19.55 10.05
N ALA A 44 -11.23 20.58 10.72
CA ALA A 44 -12.54 21.14 10.38
C ALA A 44 -12.64 21.63 8.91
N SER A 45 -11.51 22.03 8.29
CA SER A 45 -11.46 22.39 6.86
C SER A 45 -11.27 21.18 5.93
N GLY A 46 -10.62 20.10 6.38
CA GLY A 46 -10.34 18.93 5.55
C GLY A 46 -11.57 18.10 5.17
N SER A 47 -12.64 18.13 5.95
CA SER A 47 -13.89 17.45 5.61
C SER A 47 -14.67 18.15 4.48
N ARG A 48 -14.41 19.44 4.25
CA ARG A 48 -15.11 20.29 3.27
C ARG A 48 -14.86 19.84 1.83
N TYR A 49 -13.70 19.25 1.55
CA TYR A 49 -13.27 18.88 0.20
C TYR A 49 -13.16 17.36 -0.02
N ARG A 50 -13.66 16.55 0.89
CA ARG A 50 -13.53 15.07 0.86
C ARG A 50 -14.09 14.44 -0.42
N GLU A 51 -15.09 15.04 -1.01
CA GLU A 51 -15.82 14.51 -2.15
C GLU A 51 -15.21 14.87 -3.51
N VAL A 52 -14.17 15.70 -3.55
CA VAL A 52 -13.60 16.20 -4.81
C VAL A 52 -12.80 15.11 -5.51
N MET A 53 -12.16 14.22 -4.75
CA MET A 53 -11.32 13.14 -5.29
C MET A 53 -11.91 11.76 -5.02
N PRO A 54 -11.77 10.81 -5.97
CA PRO A 54 -12.09 9.41 -5.71
C PRO A 54 -11.10 8.85 -4.67
N ALA A 55 -11.63 8.43 -3.54
CA ALA A 55 -10.86 7.79 -2.49
C ALA A 55 -11.48 6.44 -2.14
N GLN A 56 -10.62 5.46 -1.89
CA GLN A 56 -10.98 4.17 -1.34
C GLN A 56 -10.31 4.04 0.02
N THR A 57 -11.07 3.62 1.02
CA THR A 57 -10.58 3.56 2.40
C THR A 57 -10.90 2.21 3.01
N LEU A 58 -9.94 1.66 3.76
CA LEU A 58 -10.09 0.49 4.62
C LEU A 58 -9.63 0.89 6.02
N GLY A 59 -10.53 0.88 6.99
CA GLY A 59 -10.21 1.24 8.36
C GLY A 59 -11.08 0.52 9.38
N GLY A 60 -10.64 0.52 10.66
CA GLY A 60 -11.37 -0.05 11.77
C GLY A 60 -11.85 -1.48 11.52
N LYS A 61 -13.14 -1.73 11.69
CA LYS A 61 -13.75 -3.06 11.52
C LYS A 61 -13.58 -3.63 10.09
N GLU A 62 -13.53 -2.80 9.05
CA GLU A 62 -13.35 -3.29 7.68
C GLU A 62 -11.95 -3.90 7.49
N LEU A 63 -10.92 -3.24 8.00
CA LEU A 63 -9.55 -3.74 7.94
C LEU A 63 -9.38 -5.04 8.74
N GLU A 64 -10.04 -5.12 9.90
CA GLU A 64 -10.05 -6.34 10.72
C GLU A 64 -10.75 -7.54 10.06
N ARG A 65 -11.75 -7.29 9.18
CA ARG A 65 -12.49 -8.32 8.45
C ARG A 65 -11.68 -9.04 7.39
N LEU A 66 -10.69 -8.35 6.82
CA LEU A 66 -9.87 -8.88 5.73
C LEU A 66 -8.87 -9.93 6.19
N ASN A 67 -8.53 -9.98 7.49
CA ASN A 67 -7.59 -10.93 8.10
C ASN A 67 -6.25 -11.07 7.34
N THR A 68 -5.74 -9.98 6.81
CA THR A 68 -4.50 -9.95 6.04
C THR A 68 -3.30 -9.69 6.93
N LEU A 69 -2.09 -10.12 6.51
CA LEU A 69 -0.87 -9.97 7.30
C LEU A 69 -0.22 -8.60 7.14
N SER A 70 -0.33 -8.03 5.96
CA SER A 70 0.38 -6.80 5.59
C SER A 70 -0.54 -5.79 4.90
N VAL A 71 -0.08 -4.55 4.85
CA VAL A 71 -0.72 -3.47 4.09
C VAL A 71 -0.87 -3.86 2.61
N ALA A 72 0.14 -4.49 2.01
CA ALA A 72 0.05 -4.95 0.62
C ALA A 72 -1.11 -5.93 0.40
N ASP A 73 -1.31 -6.87 1.33
CA ASP A 73 -2.38 -7.86 1.22
C ASP A 73 -3.76 -7.21 1.36
N ALA A 74 -3.92 -6.23 2.25
CA ALA A 74 -5.16 -5.46 2.39
C ALA A 74 -5.48 -4.64 1.13
N MET A 75 -4.48 -4.09 0.46
CA MET A 75 -4.66 -3.29 -0.75
C MET A 75 -5.13 -4.09 -1.97
N ARG A 76 -5.09 -5.42 -1.95
CA ARG A 76 -5.70 -6.27 -2.99
C ARG A 76 -7.21 -6.08 -3.12
N PHE A 77 -7.85 -5.55 -2.08
CA PHE A 77 -9.28 -5.28 -2.02
C PHE A 77 -9.67 -3.87 -2.46
N PHE A 78 -8.74 -3.11 -3.03
CA PHE A 78 -9.04 -1.84 -3.70
C PHE A 78 -9.20 -2.02 -5.21
N SER A 79 -10.18 -1.35 -5.83
CA SER A 79 -10.29 -1.32 -7.28
C SER A 79 -9.13 -0.54 -7.91
N GLY A 80 -8.72 -0.92 -9.12
CA GLY A 80 -7.59 -0.30 -9.81
C GLY A 80 -6.21 -0.68 -9.26
N VAL A 81 -6.13 -1.54 -8.24
CA VAL A 81 -4.88 -1.93 -7.59
C VAL A 81 -4.42 -3.31 -8.04
N GLN A 82 -3.14 -3.41 -8.33
CA GLN A 82 -2.45 -4.66 -8.62
C GLN A 82 -1.26 -4.80 -7.68
N ILE A 83 -1.18 -5.93 -6.99
CA ILE A 83 -0.04 -6.28 -6.17
C ILE A 83 0.85 -7.25 -6.96
N LYS A 84 2.11 -6.90 -7.14
CA LYS A 84 3.13 -7.86 -7.57
C LYS A 84 3.71 -8.52 -6.33
N ASP A 85 3.57 -9.84 -6.25
CA ASP A 85 4.06 -10.66 -5.15
C ASP A 85 5.05 -11.70 -5.70
N TYR A 86 6.27 -11.67 -5.20
CA TYR A 86 7.39 -12.48 -5.70
C TYR A 86 7.67 -13.74 -4.87
N GLY A 87 6.79 -14.12 -3.97
CA GLY A 87 6.97 -15.39 -3.31
C GLY A 87 6.47 -15.54 -1.87
N GLY A 88 5.20 -15.42 -1.63
CA GLY A 88 4.58 -15.81 -0.36
C GLY A 88 4.88 -14.87 0.81
N ILE A 89 5.18 -15.41 2.01
CA ILE A 89 5.29 -14.60 3.24
C ILE A 89 6.50 -13.66 3.23
N GLY A 90 7.66 -14.13 2.77
CA GLY A 90 8.91 -13.35 2.71
C GLY A 90 9.10 -12.56 1.42
N GLY A 91 8.18 -12.68 0.45
CA GLY A 91 8.29 -12.05 -0.87
C GLY A 91 8.17 -10.52 -0.83
N LEU A 92 8.87 -9.88 -1.76
CA LEU A 92 8.68 -8.45 -2.05
C LEU A 92 7.26 -8.22 -2.57
N LYS A 93 6.54 -7.23 -2.00
CA LYS A 93 5.17 -6.88 -2.42
C LYS A 93 5.09 -5.42 -2.80
N THR A 94 4.89 -5.15 -4.08
CA THR A 94 4.77 -3.78 -4.60
C THR A 94 3.39 -3.50 -5.17
N VAL A 95 2.98 -2.24 -5.09
CA VAL A 95 1.65 -1.77 -5.50
C VAL A 95 1.74 -1.00 -6.81
N ASN A 96 0.90 -1.35 -7.75
CA ASN A 96 0.69 -0.65 -9.01
C ASN A 96 -0.77 -0.19 -9.08
N VAL A 97 -0.99 1.11 -9.24
CA VAL A 97 -2.32 1.72 -9.31
C VAL A 97 -2.62 2.09 -10.76
N ARG A 98 -3.75 1.61 -11.30
CA ARG A 98 -4.23 1.91 -12.67
C ARG A 98 -3.16 1.72 -13.74
N SER A 99 -2.31 0.71 -13.59
CA SER A 99 -1.24 0.34 -14.54
C SER A 99 -0.18 1.42 -14.83
N LEU A 100 -0.12 2.47 -14.01
CA LEU A 100 0.89 3.53 -14.16
C LEU A 100 2.30 3.04 -13.83
N GLY A 101 2.41 2.01 -13.00
CA GLY A 101 3.67 1.46 -12.49
C GLY A 101 3.86 1.76 -11.00
N THR A 102 4.65 0.91 -10.37
CA THR A 102 4.88 0.98 -8.91
C THR A 102 5.54 2.29 -8.46
N ASN A 103 6.33 2.90 -9.34
CA ASN A 103 7.08 4.13 -9.06
C ASN A 103 6.24 5.41 -9.20
N HIS A 104 5.00 5.32 -9.66
CA HIS A 104 4.07 6.45 -9.77
C HIS A 104 3.13 6.56 -8.57
N THR A 105 3.19 5.62 -7.65
CA THR A 105 2.36 5.60 -6.43
C THR A 105 3.20 6.08 -5.25
N ALA A 106 2.83 7.22 -4.69
CA ALA A 106 3.42 7.68 -3.44
C ALA A 106 2.81 6.90 -2.26
N VAL A 107 3.64 6.50 -1.30
CA VAL A 107 3.20 5.87 -0.06
C VAL A 107 3.58 6.79 1.10
N LEU A 108 2.59 7.14 1.92
CA LEU A 108 2.80 8.00 3.08
C LEU A 108 2.42 7.25 4.36
N ILE A 109 3.23 7.43 5.40
CA ILE A 109 2.91 7.02 6.77
C ILE A 109 2.68 8.27 7.60
N ASP A 110 1.49 8.37 8.18
CA ASP A 110 1.05 9.52 8.99
C ASP A 110 1.28 10.87 8.28
N GLY A 111 1.13 10.89 6.95
CA GLY A 111 1.23 12.08 6.11
C GLY A 111 2.64 12.46 5.69
N ILE A 112 3.66 11.60 5.89
CA ILE A 112 5.02 11.82 5.42
C ILE A 112 5.42 10.71 4.44
N GLN A 113 5.88 11.11 3.26
CA GLN A 113 6.20 10.18 2.18
C GLN A 113 7.38 9.27 2.53
N LEU A 114 7.21 7.97 2.31
CA LEU A 114 8.30 7.01 2.28
C LEU A 114 9.04 7.16 0.94
N GLY A 115 10.32 7.45 1.01
CA GLY A 115 11.19 7.57 -0.15
C GLY A 115 11.97 6.29 -0.40
N ASN A 116 12.26 6.02 -1.66
CA ASN A 116 13.30 5.08 -2.07
C ASN A 116 13.91 5.58 -3.39
N ALA A 117 14.96 6.37 -3.29
CA ALA A 117 15.63 6.92 -4.48
C ALA A 117 16.42 5.84 -5.24
N GLN A 118 16.78 4.73 -4.58
CA GLN A 118 17.53 3.64 -5.17
C GLN A 118 16.72 2.95 -6.27
N ASN A 119 15.50 2.45 -5.96
CA ASN A 119 14.67 1.68 -6.89
C ASN A 119 13.26 2.23 -7.08
N GLY A 120 12.89 3.29 -6.36
CA GLY A 120 11.60 3.98 -6.49
C GLY A 120 10.39 3.20 -5.95
N GLN A 121 10.61 2.02 -5.38
CA GLN A 121 9.52 1.13 -4.93
C GLN A 121 9.52 1.01 -3.42
N VAL A 122 8.34 0.93 -2.84
CA VAL A 122 8.14 0.66 -1.41
C VAL A 122 7.60 -0.76 -1.26
N ASP A 123 8.31 -1.60 -0.49
CA ASP A 123 7.83 -2.92 -0.10
C ASP A 123 6.73 -2.76 0.97
N LEU A 124 5.47 -2.88 0.55
CA LEU A 124 4.33 -2.79 1.47
C LEU A 124 4.10 -4.09 2.26
N GLY A 125 4.79 -5.18 1.94
CA GLY A 125 4.78 -6.42 2.71
C GLY A 125 5.42 -6.29 4.09
N ARG A 126 6.32 -5.31 4.28
CA ARG A 126 7.01 -5.06 5.56
C ARG A 126 6.14 -4.35 6.61
N PHE A 127 5.03 -3.72 6.21
CA PHE A 127 4.13 -3.03 7.14
C PHE A 127 3.03 -3.96 7.61
N SER A 128 3.00 -4.23 8.93
CA SER A 128 1.92 -5.00 9.57
C SER A 128 0.66 -4.16 9.71
N LEU A 129 -0.48 -4.84 9.75
CA LEU A 129 -1.76 -4.21 10.07
C LEU A 129 -2.01 -4.04 11.56
N ASP A 130 -1.17 -4.60 12.44
CA ASP A 130 -1.38 -4.57 13.90
C ASP A 130 -1.43 -3.15 14.48
N ASP A 131 -0.67 -2.23 13.86
CA ASP A 131 -0.54 -0.83 14.26
C ASP A 131 -1.23 0.14 13.28
N VAL A 132 -1.92 -0.36 12.26
CA VAL A 132 -2.59 0.46 11.24
C VAL A 132 -4.04 0.69 11.62
N ALA A 133 -4.46 1.96 11.67
CA ALA A 133 -5.84 2.36 11.88
C ALA A 133 -6.62 2.43 10.57
N GLU A 134 -5.96 2.90 9.50
CA GLU A 134 -6.61 3.14 8.22
C GLU A 134 -5.59 3.10 7.07
N ILE A 135 -6.02 2.54 5.93
CA ILE A 135 -5.34 2.63 4.64
C ILE A 135 -6.28 3.34 3.68
N SER A 136 -5.81 4.43 3.07
CA SER A 136 -6.57 5.17 2.06
C SER A 136 -5.80 5.26 0.75
N LEU A 137 -6.48 5.03 -0.36
CA LEU A 137 -5.94 5.20 -1.71
C LEU A 137 -6.67 6.33 -2.41
N TYR A 138 -5.93 7.31 -2.89
CA TYR A 138 -6.41 8.38 -3.76
C TYR A 138 -5.87 8.19 -5.18
N ASN A 139 -6.77 8.17 -6.16
CA ASN A 139 -6.41 8.07 -7.58
C ASN A 139 -6.05 9.46 -8.13
N GLY A 140 -4.92 10.00 -7.69
CA GLY A 140 -4.44 11.35 -7.97
C GLY A 140 -3.78 11.95 -6.74
N GLN A 141 -4.40 12.95 -6.12
CA GLN A 141 -3.96 13.55 -4.85
C GLN A 141 -5.10 13.51 -3.82
N LYS A 142 -4.79 13.80 -2.57
CA LYS A 142 -5.81 13.97 -1.54
C LYS A 142 -6.69 15.19 -1.84
N SER A 143 -7.96 15.14 -1.44
CA SER A 143 -8.89 16.27 -1.62
C SER A 143 -8.58 17.51 -0.78
N ASP A 144 -7.76 17.38 0.25
CA ASP A 144 -7.33 18.50 1.09
C ASP A 144 -6.12 19.19 0.47
N ILE A 145 -6.19 20.49 0.21
CA ILE A 145 -5.05 21.27 -0.32
C ILE A 145 -3.99 21.61 0.74
N PHE A 146 -4.27 21.37 2.03
CA PHE A 146 -3.31 21.54 3.12
C PHE A 146 -2.42 20.28 3.23
N GLN A 147 -1.44 20.18 2.34
CA GLN A 147 -0.56 19.02 2.21
C GLN A 147 0.84 19.46 1.75
N SER A 148 1.82 18.55 1.84
CA SER A 148 3.19 18.77 1.34
C SER A 148 3.20 18.97 -0.17
N ALA A 149 4.17 19.73 -0.69
CA ALA A 149 4.27 20.02 -2.12
C ALA A 149 4.37 18.73 -2.96
N GLY A 150 5.16 17.75 -2.53
CA GLY A 150 5.34 16.48 -3.24
C GLY A 150 4.08 15.63 -3.39
N GLU A 151 3.10 15.80 -2.51
CA GLU A 151 1.81 15.09 -2.60
C GLU A 151 0.98 15.50 -3.83
N PHE A 152 1.12 16.75 -4.28
CA PHE A 152 0.46 17.23 -5.51
C PHE A 152 1.01 16.56 -6.78
N GLY A 153 2.23 16.01 -6.73
CA GLY A 153 2.91 15.45 -7.89
C GLY A 153 2.70 13.96 -8.15
N ALA A 154 2.12 13.23 -7.22
CA ALA A 154 1.92 11.79 -7.38
C ALA A 154 0.73 11.46 -8.30
N SER A 155 0.84 10.38 -9.07
CA SER A 155 -0.26 9.89 -9.92
C SER A 155 -1.31 9.10 -9.12
N GLY A 156 -0.91 8.51 -8.00
CA GLY A 156 -1.74 7.88 -7.00
C GLY A 156 -1.06 7.95 -5.64
N VAL A 157 -1.85 8.05 -4.57
CA VAL A 157 -1.32 8.22 -3.20
C VAL A 157 -1.96 7.22 -2.26
N VAL A 158 -1.13 6.45 -1.57
CA VAL A 158 -1.51 5.55 -0.49
C VAL A 158 -1.14 6.19 0.84
N TYR A 159 -2.12 6.43 1.68
CA TYR A 159 -1.93 6.85 3.06
C TYR A 159 -2.09 5.65 3.99
N ILE A 160 -1.12 5.44 4.86
CA ILE A 160 -1.14 4.49 5.96
C ILE A 160 -1.18 5.32 7.23
N ASN A 161 -2.34 5.39 7.85
CA ASN A 161 -2.52 6.08 9.11
C ASN A 161 -2.36 5.07 10.24
N THR A 162 -1.42 5.30 11.14
CA THR A 162 -1.19 4.41 12.28
C THR A 162 -2.13 4.75 13.45
N SER A 163 -2.39 3.75 14.29
CA SER A 163 -3.24 3.91 15.46
C SER A 163 -2.62 4.90 16.45
N ARG A 164 -3.42 5.87 16.93
CA ARG A 164 -3.01 6.83 17.94
C ARG A 164 -3.56 6.42 19.30
N PRO A 165 -2.80 6.61 20.38
CA PRO A 165 -3.27 6.33 21.72
C PRO A 165 -4.54 7.13 22.05
N ARG A 166 -5.54 6.45 22.62
CA ARG A 166 -6.77 7.04 23.14
C ARG A 166 -7.05 6.47 24.50
N PHE A 167 -7.25 7.34 25.48
CA PHE A 167 -7.48 6.95 26.85
C PHE A 167 -8.89 7.40 27.27
N GLU A 168 -9.70 6.43 27.63
CA GLU A 168 -11.05 6.62 28.16
C GLU A 168 -11.08 6.20 29.64
N ASP A 169 -12.10 6.59 30.37
CA ASP A 169 -12.36 6.17 31.77
C ASP A 169 -11.19 6.39 32.76
N GLY A 170 -10.37 7.44 32.54
CA GLY A 170 -9.24 7.75 33.44
C GLY A 170 -8.05 6.80 33.33
N ARG A 171 -8.05 5.85 32.40
CA ARG A 171 -6.90 4.97 32.16
C ARG A 171 -5.70 5.78 31.66
N LYS A 172 -4.51 5.40 32.13
CA LYS A 172 -3.24 5.99 31.67
C LYS A 172 -2.40 5.03 30.84
N PHE A 173 -2.78 3.75 30.82
CA PHE A 173 -2.03 2.68 30.15
C PHE A 173 -2.96 1.76 29.39
N LYS A 174 -2.55 1.36 28.20
CA LYS A 174 -3.16 0.31 27.38
C LYS A 174 -2.08 -0.61 26.86
N LEU A 175 -2.39 -1.91 26.80
CA LEU A 175 -1.52 -2.94 26.24
C LEU A 175 -2.31 -3.81 25.29
N LYS A 176 -1.81 -3.96 24.07
CA LYS A 176 -2.31 -4.94 23.10
C LYS A 176 -1.21 -5.92 22.79
N ALA A 177 -1.49 -7.21 22.95
CA ALA A 177 -0.58 -8.28 22.54
C ALA A 177 -1.28 -9.21 21.58
N SER A 178 -0.59 -9.69 20.56
CA SER A 178 -1.12 -10.67 19.62
C SER A 178 -0.10 -11.73 19.25
N LEU A 179 -0.58 -12.93 18.95
CA LEU A 179 0.21 -14.03 18.41
C LEU A 179 -0.53 -14.61 17.21
N LYS A 180 0.18 -14.66 16.07
CA LYS A 180 -0.30 -15.31 14.85
C LYS A 180 0.62 -16.48 14.53
N GLY A 181 0.05 -17.61 14.16
CA GLY A 181 0.79 -18.80 13.77
C GLY A 181 0.03 -19.60 12.71
N GLY A 182 0.72 -20.43 11.95
CA GLY A 182 0.03 -21.19 10.90
C GLY A 182 0.94 -21.94 9.96
N SER A 183 0.45 -22.16 8.75
CA SER A 183 1.21 -22.81 7.68
C SER A 183 2.56 -22.12 7.44
N PHE A 184 3.51 -22.85 6.89
CA PHE A 184 4.87 -22.39 6.59
C PHE A 184 5.71 -22.09 7.83
N ASP A 185 5.38 -22.75 8.96
CA ASP A 185 6.03 -22.57 10.26
C ASP A 185 5.98 -21.11 10.74
N LEU A 186 4.88 -20.40 10.38
CA LEU A 186 4.70 -19.00 10.74
C LEU A 186 4.55 -18.84 12.25
N VAL A 187 5.38 -17.97 12.83
CA VAL A 187 5.25 -17.45 14.19
C VAL A 187 5.41 -15.94 14.13
N ASN A 188 4.36 -15.22 14.51
CA ASN A 188 4.33 -13.77 14.41
C ASN A 188 3.69 -13.14 15.66
N PRO A 189 4.43 -13.02 16.77
CA PRO A 189 4.03 -12.25 17.95
C PRO A 189 4.15 -10.75 17.68
N SER A 190 3.24 -9.97 18.27
CA SER A 190 3.36 -8.51 18.34
C SER A 190 2.85 -7.98 19.68
N ILE A 191 3.39 -6.84 20.10
CA ILE A 191 3.02 -6.15 21.32
C ILE A 191 3.00 -4.64 21.04
N ARG A 192 2.00 -3.95 21.59
CA ARG A 192 1.90 -2.49 21.57
C ARG A 192 1.50 -2.00 22.96
N ALA A 193 2.29 -1.11 23.51
CA ALA A 193 2.03 -0.42 24.77
C ALA A 193 1.78 1.06 24.49
N GLU A 194 0.76 1.62 25.13
CA GLU A 194 0.39 3.03 25.04
C GLU A 194 0.35 3.63 26.45
N TYR A 195 0.88 4.82 26.59
CA TYR A 195 0.95 5.50 27.89
C TYR A 195 0.58 6.98 27.75
N LYS A 196 -0.31 7.46 28.65
CA LYS A 196 -0.65 8.86 28.82
C LYS A 196 0.38 9.51 29.75
N ILE A 197 1.33 10.25 29.16
CA ILE A 197 2.43 10.90 29.91
C ILE A 197 1.89 12.11 30.69
N SER A 198 1.06 12.91 30.02
CA SER A 198 0.34 14.05 30.61
C SER A 198 -1.01 14.22 29.90
N ASP A 199 -1.81 15.23 30.28
CA ASP A 199 -3.07 15.50 29.59
C ASP A 199 -2.87 15.89 28.12
N ASN A 200 -1.73 16.46 27.79
CA ASN A 200 -1.41 16.94 26.45
C ASN A 200 -0.41 16.04 25.69
N VAL A 201 0.17 15.03 26.34
CA VAL A 201 1.21 14.19 25.72
C VAL A 201 0.92 12.71 25.97
N SER A 202 0.98 11.93 24.93
CA SER A 202 0.90 10.47 24.98
C SER A 202 2.01 9.83 24.15
N GLY A 203 2.35 8.60 24.46
CA GLY A 203 3.34 7.82 23.72
C GLY A 203 2.85 6.41 23.44
N SER A 204 3.41 5.81 22.42
CA SER A 204 3.23 4.39 22.10
C SER A 204 4.56 3.76 21.71
N VAL A 205 4.73 2.50 22.10
CA VAL A 205 5.86 1.65 21.66
C VAL A 205 5.27 0.34 21.17
N SER A 206 5.70 -0.12 20.02
CA SER A 206 5.31 -1.42 19.50
C SER A 206 6.52 -2.21 19.00
N ALA A 207 6.41 -3.53 19.09
CA ALA A 207 7.36 -4.48 18.54
C ALA A 207 6.61 -5.66 17.92
N GLY A 208 7.05 -6.11 16.76
CA GLY A 208 6.50 -7.27 16.08
C GLY A 208 7.61 -8.10 15.48
N PHE A 209 7.58 -9.39 15.75
CA PHE A 209 8.52 -10.37 15.20
C PHE A 209 7.79 -11.28 14.22
N ALA A 210 8.42 -11.64 13.11
CA ALA A 210 7.88 -12.60 12.16
C ALA A 210 8.97 -13.59 11.78
N ASN A 211 8.68 -14.88 11.96
CA ASN A 211 9.53 -15.97 11.48
C ASN A 211 8.68 -16.98 10.73
N ALA A 212 9.13 -17.36 9.54
CA ALA A 212 8.48 -18.38 8.74
C ALA A 212 9.51 -19.09 7.86
N SER A 213 9.31 -20.39 7.62
CA SER A 213 10.13 -21.16 6.67
C SER A 213 9.80 -20.85 5.21
N GLY A 214 8.61 -20.31 4.95
CA GLY A 214 8.12 -20.04 3.60
C GLY A 214 8.08 -21.26 2.69
N LYS A 215 8.15 -22.47 3.24
CA LYS A 215 8.21 -23.74 2.49
C LYS A 215 6.81 -24.25 2.20
N TYR A 216 6.47 -24.43 0.92
CA TYR A 216 5.18 -24.96 0.48
C TYR A 216 5.30 -25.81 -0.79
N LYS A 217 4.30 -26.69 -0.98
CA LYS A 217 4.15 -27.49 -2.20
C LYS A 217 3.52 -26.67 -3.30
N PHE A 218 4.04 -26.81 -4.51
CA PHE A 218 3.43 -26.24 -5.73
C PHE A 218 3.52 -27.24 -6.87
N ARG A 219 2.62 -27.10 -7.86
CA ARG A 219 2.62 -27.88 -9.09
C ARG A 219 3.49 -27.13 -10.11
N CYS A 220 4.41 -27.85 -10.73
CA CYS A 220 5.27 -27.32 -11.79
C CYS A 220 5.00 -28.06 -13.08
N ARG A 221 4.65 -27.32 -14.13
CA ARG A 221 4.42 -27.84 -15.48
C ARG A 221 5.41 -27.18 -16.42
N GLY A 222 6.06 -27.99 -17.23
CA GLY A 222 6.90 -27.51 -18.32
C GLY A 222 6.33 -27.93 -19.66
N TYR A 223 6.48 -27.05 -20.62
CA TYR A 223 6.02 -27.28 -21.99
C TYR A 223 7.23 -27.28 -22.94
N ASP A 224 7.19 -28.14 -23.95
CA ASP A 224 8.21 -28.17 -25.02
C ASP A 224 8.07 -26.96 -25.96
N SER A 225 8.96 -26.85 -26.94
CA SER A 225 8.95 -25.78 -27.93
C SER A 225 7.69 -25.78 -28.82
N ARG A 226 6.97 -26.89 -28.86
CA ARG A 226 5.73 -27.09 -29.65
C ARG A 226 4.47 -26.84 -28.80
N GLY A 227 4.63 -26.58 -27.49
CA GLY A 227 3.51 -26.36 -26.56
C GLY A 227 2.94 -27.64 -25.94
N ASN A 228 3.57 -28.80 -26.15
CA ASN A 228 3.15 -30.06 -25.52
C ASN A 228 3.67 -30.12 -24.08
N LEU A 229 2.89 -30.74 -23.20
CA LEU A 229 3.27 -30.94 -21.81
C LEU A 229 4.53 -31.84 -21.73
N ALA A 230 5.66 -31.27 -21.36
CA ALA A 230 6.93 -31.98 -21.22
C ALA A 230 7.04 -32.67 -19.84
N TYR A 231 6.55 -32.00 -18.78
CA TYR A 231 6.48 -32.57 -17.45
C TYR A 231 5.38 -31.89 -16.62
N ASP A 232 4.80 -32.65 -15.68
CA ASP A 232 3.87 -32.19 -14.65
C ASP A 232 4.28 -32.85 -13.33
N THR A 233 4.80 -32.07 -12.42
CA THR A 233 5.35 -32.56 -11.16
C THR A 233 4.97 -31.65 -9.99
N THR A 234 5.08 -32.18 -8.77
CA THR A 234 4.92 -31.42 -7.54
C THR A 234 6.27 -31.28 -6.87
N ALA A 235 6.65 -30.04 -6.60
CA ALA A 235 7.90 -29.70 -5.94
C ALA A 235 7.65 -28.86 -4.68
N PHE A 236 8.70 -28.68 -3.89
CA PHE A 236 8.67 -27.77 -2.74
C PHE A 236 9.36 -26.47 -3.11
N ARG A 237 8.62 -25.36 -2.91
CA ARG A 237 9.21 -24.04 -2.87
C ARG A 237 10.13 -23.96 -1.66
N ARG A 238 11.38 -23.58 -1.86
CA ARG A 238 12.41 -23.43 -0.82
C ARG A 238 12.99 -22.02 -0.93
N ASN A 239 13.80 -21.62 0.07
CA ASN A 239 14.43 -20.31 0.13
C ASN A 239 13.41 -19.16 0.08
N GLY A 240 12.25 -19.34 0.73
CA GLY A 240 11.22 -18.33 0.95
C GLY A 240 11.07 -17.98 2.41
N ASP A 241 12.07 -18.37 3.22
CA ASP A 241 12.11 -18.08 4.65
C ASP A 241 12.27 -16.60 4.94
N VAL A 242 11.75 -16.18 6.08
CA VAL A 242 11.88 -14.81 6.58
C VAL A 242 12.02 -14.81 8.09
N CYS A 243 12.98 -14.04 8.58
CA CYS A 243 13.10 -13.66 9.97
C CYS A 243 13.13 -12.12 10.02
N ALA A 244 12.14 -11.51 10.64
CA ALA A 244 12.00 -10.05 10.63
C ALA A 244 11.60 -9.52 12.01
N LEU A 245 12.15 -8.36 12.36
CA LEU A 245 11.82 -7.60 13.57
C LEU A 245 11.39 -6.20 13.15
N ARG A 246 10.27 -5.74 13.65
CA ARG A 246 9.76 -4.36 13.54
C ARG A 246 9.68 -3.74 14.91
N THR A 247 10.12 -2.50 15.02
CA THR A 247 9.95 -1.69 16.23
C THR A 247 9.49 -0.30 15.85
N GLU A 248 8.58 0.25 16.62
CA GLU A 248 8.07 1.59 16.45
C GLU A 248 7.96 2.27 17.82
N ALA A 249 8.34 3.52 17.89
CA ALA A 249 8.09 4.40 19.02
C ALA A 249 7.50 5.70 18.50
N ALA A 250 6.42 6.17 19.10
CA ALA A 250 5.78 7.41 18.70
C ALA A 250 5.32 8.22 19.91
N PHE A 251 5.46 9.55 19.80
CA PHE A 251 4.96 10.51 20.75
C PHE A 251 3.98 11.45 20.06
N TYR A 252 2.92 11.76 20.74
CA TYR A 252 1.84 12.62 20.26
C TYR A 252 1.58 13.70 21.28
N GLY A 253 1.53 14.94 20.84
CA GLY A 253 1.27 16.07 21.73
C GLY A 253 0.26 17.04 21.15
N ALA A 254 -0.52 17.67 22.06
CA ALA A 254 -1.35 18.82 21.76
C ALA A 254 -0.56 20.10 22.03
N LEU A 255 -0.71 21.08 21.16
CA LEU A 255 -0.34 22.49 21.33
C LEU A 255 -1.62 23.29 21.60
N GLY A 256 -1.54 24.49 22.12
CA GLY A 256 -2.71 25.32 22.41
C GLY A 256 -3.69 25.42 21.21
N HIS A 257 -3.18 25.58 20.00
CA HIS A 257 -3.96 25.62 18.74
C HIS A 257 -3.44 24.65 17.68
N GLY A 258 -2.84 23.53 18.10
CA GLY A 258 -2.25 22.60 17.17
C GLY A 258 -1.90 21.25 17.76
N SER A 259 -1.12 20.47 17.03
CA SER A 259 -0.65 19.17 17.45
C SER A 259 0.70 18.85 16.83
N TRP A 260 1.43 17.95 17.48
CA TRP A 260 2.67 17.42 16.94
C TRP A 260 2.74 15.90 17.13
N THR A 261 3.51 15.27 16.26
CA THR A 261 3.81 13.84 16.32
C THR A 261 5.30 13.66 16.02
N LEU A 262 5.96 12.83 16.81
CA LEU A 262 7.33 12.36 16.56
C LEU A 262 7.29 10.84 16.52
N LYS A 263 7.86 10.22 15.48
CA LYS A 263 7.86 8.78 15.28
C LYS A 263 9.23 8.29 14.87
N ALA A 264 9.67 7.19 15.45
CA ALA A 264 10.81 6.39 15.03
C ALA A 264 10.33 4.99 14.65
N TYR A 265 10.81 4.47 13.55
CA TYR A 265 10.48 3.14 13.01
C TYR A 265 11.75 2.44 12.58
N ASN A 266 11.87 1.17 12.93
CA ASN A 266 12.93 0.30 12.43
C ASN A 266 12.33 -1.03 11.94
N TYR A 267 12.82 -1.50 10.81
CA TYR A 267 12.55 -2.82 10.26
C TYR A 267 13.86 -3.50 9.92
N HIS A 268 14.11 -4.64 10.56
CA HIS A 268 15.24 -5.53 10.25
C HIS A 268 14.72 -6.85 9.73
N SER A 269 15.30 -7.36 8.63
CA SER A 269 14.94 -8.68 8.10
C SER A 269 16.13 -9.40 7.49
N ASP A 270 16.15 -10.73 7.64
CA ASP A 270 16.94 -11.68 6.84
C ASP A 270 15.95 -12.61 6.15
N ARG A 271 16.02 -12.67 4.81
CA ARG A 271 15.06 -13.44 4.02
C ARG A 271 15.72 -14.12 2.83
N GLY A 272 15.22 -15.30 2.51
CA GLY A 272 15.48 -15.97 1.25
C GLY A 272 14.61 -15.38 0.13
N ILE A 273 15.15 -15.36 -1.07
CA ILE A 273 14.44 -15.00 -2.28
C ILE A 273 14.33 -16.26 -3.14
N PRO A 274 13.13 -16.84 -3.24
CA PRO A 274 12.99 -18.13 -3.90
C PRO A 274 13.21 -18.08 -5.41
N GLY A 275 13.25 -16.89 -6.03
CA GLY A 275 13.50 -16.70 -7.46
C GLY A 275 12.41 -17.29 -8.38
N ALA A 276 12.60 -17.24 -9.68
CA ALA A 276 11.69 -17.84 -10.66
C ALA A 276 11.97 -19.35 -10.79
N VAL A 277 10.93 -20.16 -10.99
CA VAL A 277 11.03 -21.58 -11.31
C VAL A 277 11.15 -21.73 -12.84
N VAL A 278 12.37 -21.90 -13.32
CA VAL A 278 12.68 -22.03 -14.74
C VAL A 278 13.51 -23.27 -14.97
N SER A 279 13.21 -24.04 -16.02
CA SER A 279 14.00 -25.22 -16.42
C SER A 279 14.23 -26.23 -15.31
N ASN A 280 13.19 -26.58 -14.54
CA ASN A 280 13.25 -27.49 -13.38
C ASN A 280 14.15 -27.04 -12.23
N VAL A 281 14.51 -25.76 -12.17
CA VAL A 281 15.23 -25.18 -11.05
C VAL A 281 14.23 -24.72 -9.99
N PHE A 282 14.17 -25.46 -8.86
CA PHE A 282 13.19 -25.21 -7.79
C PHE A 282 13.81 -24.52 -6.56
N THR A 283 15.12 -24.37 -6.55
CA THR A 283 15.86 -23.73 -5.45
C THR A 283 16.83 -22.72 -6.02
N ASN A 284 16.79 -21.51 -5.49
CA ASN A 284 17.73 -20.45 -5.77
C ASN A 284 18.49 -20.09 -4.48
N GLY A 285 19.72 -19.61 -4.62
CA GLY A 285 20.60 -19.25 -3.51
C GLY A 285 20.54 -17.78 -3.11
N GLU A 286 19.54 -17.04 -3.60
CA GLU A 286 19.43 -15.61 -3.38
C GLU A 286 19.00 -15.30 -1.94
N ARG A 287 19.72 -14.39 -1.27
CA ARG A 287 19.43 -13.90 0.09
C ARG A 287 19.38 -12.39 0.12
N MET A 288 18.54 -11.84 0.99
CA MET A 288 18.47 -10.41 1.21
C MET A 288 18.34 -10.08 2.70
N ARG A 289 19.15 -9.10 3.15
CA ARG A 289 19.04 -8.52 4.49
C ARG A 289 18.74 -7.05 4.36
N ASP A 290 17.70 -6.62 5.05
CA ASP A 290 17.30 -5.23 5.09
C ASP A 290 17.40 -4.68 6.51
N ASN A 291 17.80 -3.41 6.63
CA ASN A 291 17.65 -2.63 7.84
C ASN A 291 17.19 -1.22 7.45
N ASN A 292 15.91 -0.93 7.69
CA ASN A 292 15.28 0.33 7.33
C ASN A 292 14.93 1.10 8.59
N LEU A 293 15.57 2.22 8.80
CA LEU A 293 15.34 3.13 9.91
C LEU A 293 14.82 4.47 9.39
N PHE A 294 13.75 4.98 9.97
CA PHE A 294 13.41 6.38 9.81
C PHE A 294 12.94 7.02 11.12
N VAL A 295 13.23 8.30 11.25
CA VAL A 295 12.68 9.19 12.28
C VAL A 295 11.97 10.32 11.56
N GLN A 296 10.73 10.57 11.94
CA GLN A 296 9.90 11.61 11.32
C GLN A 296 9.13 12.40 12.35
N GLY A 297 8.96 13.69 12.07
CA GLY A 297 8.18 14.61 12.89
C GLY A 297 7.19 15.39 12.03
N ARG A 298 6.02 15.64 12.59
CA ARG A 298 4.99 16.49 12.01
C ARG A 298 4.45 17.42 13.08
N ALA A 299 4.32 18.70 12.74
CA ALA A 299 3.68 19.69 13.58
C ALA A 299 2.66 20.48 12.76
N VAL A 300 1.48 20.71 13.31
CA VAL A 300 0.42 21.52 12.70
C VAL A 300 0.01 22.56 13.73
N ASN A 301 -0.08 23.81 13.32
CA ASN A 301 -0.54 24.89 14.20
C ASN A 301 -1.49 25.84 13.46
N THR A 302 -2.50 26.32 14.16
CA THR A 302 -3.42 27.37 13.72
C THR A 302 -3.02 28.67 14.39
N TRP A 303 -2.41 29.59 13.64
CA TRP A 303 -1.92 30.87 14.17
C TRP A 303 -3.04 31.88 14.36
N THR A 304 -3.94 31.88 13.38
CA THR A 304 -5.15 32.71 13.36
C THR A 304 -6.30 31.92 12.75
N PRO A 305 -7.57 32.32 12.83
CA PRO A 305 -8.68 31.62 12.18
C PRO A 305 -8.50 31.43 10.67
N TRP A 306 -7.74 32.32 10.03
CA TRP A 306 -7.51 32.30 8.59
C TRP A 306 -6.15 31.75 8.17
N TRP A 307 -5.20 31.46 9.11
CA TRP A 307 -3.86 30.96 8.79
C TRP A 307 -3.46 29.75 9.62
N ARG A 308 -3.12 28.67 8.92
CA ARG A 308 -2.61 27.41 9.49
C ARG A 308 -1.31 27.03 8.81
N SER A 309 -0.38 26.47 9.58
CA SER A 309 0.89 25.95 9.06
C SER A 309 1.10 24.49 9.46
N MET A 310 1.77 23.75 8.59
CA MET A 310 2.20 22.37 8.81
C MET A 310 3.68 22.24 8.48
N PHE A 311 4.44 21.67 9.39
CA PHE A 311 5.86 21.35 9.21
C PHE A 311 6.03 19.84 9.29
N ASN A 312 6.74 19.27 8.32
CA ASN A 312 7.13 17.87 8.32
C ASN A 312 8.64 17.79 8.17
N ALA A 313 9.26 16.84 8.89
CA ALA A 313 10.67 16.51 8.74
C ALA A 313 10.86 15.00 8.84
N LYS A 314 11.80 14.46 8.06
CA LYS A 314 12.17 13.04 8.12
C LYS A 314 13.65 12.86 7.83
N PHE A 315 14.27 11.97 8.58
CA PHE A 315 15.55 11.36 8.26
C PHE A 315 15.34 9.85 8.09
N ALA A 316 15.87 9.27 7.01
CA ALA A 316 15.84 7.84 6.79
C ALA A 316 17.22 7.30 6.43
N TYR A 317 17.50 6.09 6.92
CA TYR A 317 18.66 5.29 6.58
C TYR A 317 18.21 3.89 6.21
N ASP A 318 18.48 3.49 4.96
CA ASP A 318 18.16 2.16 4.46
C ASP A 318 19.44 1.44 4.10
N TYR A 319 19.60 0.25 4.66
CA TYR A 319 20.65 -0.70 4.36
C TYR A 319 20.03 -1.93 3.72
N THR A 320 20.56 -2.37 2.57
CA THR A 320 20.19 -3.61 1.90
C THR A 320 21.45 -4.35 1.50
N PHE A 321 21.55 -5.60 1.93
CA PHE A 321 22.54 -6.55 1.46
C PHE A 321 21.83 -7.60 0.61
N TYR A 322 22.33 -7.85 -0.60
CA TYR A 322 21.83 -8.86 -1.52
C TYR A 322 22.98 -9.76 -1.96
N GLU A 323 22.73 -11.07 -1.91
CA GLU A 323 23.70 -12.08 -2.29
C GLU A 323 23.02 -13.17 -3.13
N ASP A 324 23.65 -13.60 -4.25
CA ASP A 324 23.27 -14.77 -5.02
C ASP A 324 24.45 -15.72 -5.09
N LYS A 325 24.33 -16.86 -4.40
CA LYS A 325 25.32 -17.94 -4.34
C LYS A 325 25.02 -19.10 -5.31
N ASP A 326 24.09 -18.93 -6.22
CA ASP A 326 23.75 -20.00 -7.15
C ASP A 326 24.94 -20.29 -8.09
N MET A 327 25.57 -21.45 -7.90
CA MET A 327 26.74 -21.88 -8.67
C MET A 327 26.48 -22.03 -10.17
N ARG A 328 25.19 -22.04 -10.60
CA ARG A 328 24.77 -22.04 -12.02
C ARG A 328 24.76 -20.66 -12.63
N ARG A 329 24.95 -19.63 -11.84
CA ARG A 329 24.94 -18.22 -12.19
C ARG A 329 26.21 -17.56 -11.73
N LEU A 330 26.41 -16.35 -12.18
CA LEU A 330 27.52 -15.56 -11.70
C LEU A 330 27.25 -15.12 -10.25
N TYR A 331 28.22 -15.36 -9.37
CA TYR A 331 28.14 -14.89 -7.98
C TYR A 331 27.93 -13.37 -7.90
N VAL A 332 26.95 -12.96 -7.12
CA VAL A 332 26.64 -11.55 -6.88
C VAL A 332 26.60 -11.28 -5.39
N SER A 333 27.27 -10.25 -4.94
CA SER A 333 27.20 -9.75 -3.57
C SER A 333 27.21 -8.23 -3.59
N ASN A 334 26.09 -7.61 -3.25
CA ASN A 334 25.91 -6.18 -3.32
C ASN A 334 25.44 -5.64 -1.97
N THR A 335 26.01 -4.52 -1.57
CA THR A 335 25.58 -3.76 -0.39
C THR A 335 25.15 -2.38 -0.82
N TYR A 336 23.97 -1.95 -0.37
CA TYR A 336 23.42 -0.62 -0.65
C TYR A 336 23.18 0.12 0.66
N ARG A 337 23.60 1.38 0.71
CA ARG A 337 23.40 2.31 1.84
C ARG A 337 22.78 3.59 1.32
N GLN A 338 21.50 3.76 1.60
CA GLN A 338 20.75 4.95 1.19
C GLN A 338 20.51 5.86 2.39
N LYS A 339 20.61 7.17 2.18
CA LYS A 339 20.23 8.18 3.16
C LYS A 339 19.25 9.17 2.53
N GLU A 340 18.25 9.56 3.29
CA GLU A 340 17.27 10.57 2.89
C GLU A 340 17.07 11.59 3.99
N LEU A 341 17.07 12.86 3.63
CA LEU A 341 16.58 13.96 4.46
C LEU A 341 15.42 14.62 3.73
N PHE A 342 14.31 14.82 4.42
CA PHE A 342 13.13 15.50 3.91
C PHE A 342 12.69 16.58 4.88
N ALA A 343 12.34 17.73 4.36
CA ALA A 343 11.71 18.83 5.10
C ALA A 343 10.59 19.45 4.26
N SER A 344 9.49 19.79 4.89
CA SER A 344 8.31 20.36 4.24
C SER A 344 7.68 21.43 5.11
N CYS A 345 7.25 22.51 4.48
CA CYS A 345 6.43 23.56 5.08
C CYS A 345 5.23 23.82 4.18
N ALA A 346 4.03 23.67 4.72
CA ALA A 346 2.77 24.00 4.04
C ALA A 346 2.00 25.04 4.85
N ASN A 347 1.45 26.04 4.15
CA ASN A 347 0.61 27.08 4.74
C ASN A 347 -0.74 27.09 4.04
N LEU A 348 -1.81 27.14 4.81
CA LEU A 348 -3.18 27.27 4.35
C LEU A 348 -3.72 28.63 4.80
N PHE A 349 -4.26 29.38 3.87
CA PHE A 349 -4.90 30.67 4.06
C PHE A 349 -6.37 30.58 3.68
N SER A 350 -7.28 30.70 4.62
CA SER A 350 -8.71 30.81 4.39
C SER A 350 -9.04 32.29 4.10
N ILE A 351 -9.14 32.62 2.83
CA ILE A 351 -9.37 34.02 2.36
C ILE A 351 -10.79 34.42 2.67
N THR A 352 -11.73 33.49 2.46
CA THR A 352 -13.16 33.64 2.81
C THR A 352 -13.70 32.30 3.31
N ASP A 353 -14.97 32.26 3.74
CA ASP A 353 -15.62 31.02 4.16
C ASP A 353 -15.73 29.97 3.03
N PHE A 354 -15.58 30.35 1.79
CA PHE A 354 -15.71 29.49 0.61
C PHE A 354 -14.43 29.39 -0.21
N TRP A 355 -13.34 30.11 0.14
CA TRP A 355 -12.11 30.16 -0.65
C TRP A 355 -10.87 29.98 0.22
N ASP A 356 -10.13 28.89 -0.04
CA ASP A 356 -8.87 28.58 0.59
C ASP A 356 -7.73 28.63 -0.44
N VAL A 357 -6.55 29.07 0.00
CA VAL A 357 -5.31 29.06 -0.77
C VAL A 357 -4.23 28.36 0.04
N SER A 358 -3.46 27.47 -0.58
CA SER A 358 -2.34 26.79 0.05
C SER A 358 -1.05 27.05 -0.71
N LEU A 359 0.01 27.33 0.04
CA LEU A 359 1.39 27.43 -0.45
C LEU A 359 2.24 26.41 0.29
N SER A 360 2.96 25.56 -0.43
CA SER A 360 3.86 24.58 0.22
C SER A 360 5.21 24.48 -0.51
N CYS A 361 6.22 24.17 0.27
CA CYS A 361 7.60 24.00 -0.18
C CYS A 361 8.19 22.76 0.48
N ASP A 362 8.77 21.87 -0.32
CA ASP A 362 9.45 20.67 0.14
C ASP A 362 10.89 20.67 -0.34
N PHE A 363 11.78 20.21 0.52
CA PHE A 363 13.16 19.91 0.21
C PHE A 363 13.44 18.43 0.48
N LYS A 364 14.07 17.74 -0.47
CA LYS A 364 14.52 16.37 -0.32
C LYS A 364 15.97 16.22 -0.78
N TRP A 365 16.78 15.58 0.07
CA TRP A 365 18.12 15.16 -0.24
C TRP A 365 18.21 13.63 -0.16
N ASN A 366 18.72 13.02 -1.23
CA ASN A 366 18.95 11.58 -1.31
C ASN A 366 20.41 11.31 -1.66
N TYR A 367 20.96 10.29 -1.02
CA TYR A 367 22.31 9.79 -1.26
C TYR A 367 22.29 8.27 -1.32
N LEU A 368 23.00 7.69 -2.27
CA LEU A 368 23.21 6.25 -2.38
C LEU A 368 24.69 5.93 -2.47
N ASP A 369 25.12 4.99 -1.65
CA ASP A 369 26.41 4.31 -1.76
C ASP A 369 26.19 2.83 -1.98
N ALA A 370 26.99 2.19 -2.83
CA ALA A 370 26.90 0.78 -3.09
C ALA A 370 28.28 0.15 -3.28
N ASP A 371 28.45 -1.03 -2.68
CA ASP A 371 29.55 -1.91 -2.92
C ASP A 371 29.06 -3.05 -3.84
N ASN A 372 29.56 -3.07 -5.08
CA ASN A 372 29.21 -4.07 -6.09
C ASN A 372 30.40 -5.01 -6.32
N TYR A 373 30.25 -6.27 -5.98
CA TYR A 373 31.29 -7.27 -6.25
C TYR A 373 31.54 -7.47 -7.76
N MET A 374 30.48 -7.25 -8.58
CA MET A 374 30.51 -7.56 -10.01
C MET A 374 30.96 -6.41 -10.94
N SER A 375 31.09 -5.20 -10.43
CA SER A 375 31.41 -4.06 -11.29
C SER A 375 32.88 -3.99 -11.72
N GLY A 376 33.67 -5.02 -11.43
CA GLY A 376 35.10 -4.98 -11.63
C GLY A 376 35.73 -3.84 -10.82
N ASN A 377 36.84 -3.32 -11.21
CA ASN A 377 37.54 -2.26 -10.48
C ASN A 377 36.93 -0.85 -10.62
N LEU A 378 35.69 -0.72 -11.15
CA LEU A 378 35.06 0.59 -11.30
C LEU A 378 34.31 0.95 -10.02
N PRO A 379 34.63 2.08 -9.39
CA PRO A 379 33.94 2.54 -8.19
C PRO A 379 32.48 2.93 -8.50
N PHE A 380 31.56 2.58 -7.59
CA PHE A 380 30.18 3.02 -7.70
C PHE A 380 30.09 4.56 -7.72
N PRO A 381 29.25 5.18 -8.57
CA PRO A 381 29.24 6.62 -8.79
C PRO A 381 28.86 7.47 -7.58
N GLN A 382 28.26 6.90 -6.52
CA GLN A 382 27.76 7.59 -5.32
C GLN A 382 26.83 8.78 -5.66
N PRO A 383 25.67 8.51 -6.26
CA PRO A 383 24.77 9.57 -6.68
C PRO A 383 24.16 10.31 -5.49
N VAL A 384 23.98 11.61 -5.72
CA VAL A 384 23.28 12.54 -4.82
C VAL A 384 22.20 13.24 -5.62
N ARG A 385 20.97 13.30 -5.09
CA ARG A 385 19.86 14.05 -5.67
C ARG A 385 19.34 15.07 -4.68
N PHE A 386 19.27 16.31 -5.12
CA PHE A 386 18.52 17.38 -4.47
C PHE A 386 17.21 17.57 -5.23
N THR A 387 16.09 17.61 -4.52
CA THR A 387 14.78 17.87 -5.10
C THR A 387 14.10 18.96 -4.28
N GLU A 388 13.86 20.08 -4.92
CA GLU A 388 13.06 21.17 -4.38
C GLU A 388 11.72 21.17 -5.08
N MET A 389 10.64 21.30 -4.33
CA MET A 389 9.28 21.33 -4.83
C MET A 389 8.54 22.50 -4.22
N VAL A 390 7.89 23.28 -5.06
CA VAL A 390 7.07 24.41 -4.63
C VAL A 390 5.70 24.27 -5.24
N SER A 391 4.64 24.35 -4.42
CA SER A 391 3.28 24.27 -4.92
C SER A 391 2.43 25.42 -4.46
N ALA A 392 1.55 25.87 -5.36
CA ALA A 392 0.43 26.73 -5.06
C ALA A 392 -0.86 26.00 -5.40
N ALA A 393 -1.83 26.02 -4.48
CA ALA A 393 -3.11 25.37 -4.68
C ALA A 393 -4.23 26.28 -4.18
N THR A 394 -5.39 26.18 -4.80
CA THR A 394 -6.60 26.89 -4.41
C THR A 394 -7.79 25.94 -4.38
N ALA A 395 -8.70 26.16 -3.47
CA ALA A 395 -9.93 25.40 -3.32
C ALA A 395 -11.12 26.32 -3.10
N LEU A 396 -12.20 26.05 -3.83
CA LEU A 396 -13.46 26.78 -3.77
C LEU A 396 -14.58 25.83 -3.34
N ASP A 397 -15.35 26.22 -2.34
CA ASP A 397 -16.56 25.53 -1.87
C ASP A 397 -17.80 26.46 -2.10
N LEU A 398 -18.45 26.26 -3.22
CA LEU A 398 -19.66 27.02 -3.59
C LEU A 398 -20.94 26.24 -3.21
N GLY A 399 -20.89 25.52 -2.10
CA GLY A 399 -21.98 24.70 -1.59
C GLY A 399 -22.12 23.38 -2.32
N ARG A 400 -22.78 23.33 -3.47
CA ARG A 400 -22.91 22.10 -4.27
C ARG A 400 -21.74 21.87 -5.21
N LEU A 401 -21.09 22.94 -5.67
CA LEU A 401 -19.94 22.88 -6.57
C LEU A 401 -18.67 23.10 -5.75
N LYS A 402 -17.76 22.14 -5.79
CA LYS A 402 -16.43 22.22 -5.20
C LYS A 402 -15.39 22.12 -6.29
N MET A 403 -14.42 23.01 -6.27
CA MET A 403 -13.36 23.08 -7.27
C MET A 403 -12.00 23.21 -6.58
N GLN A 404 -10.99 22.64 -7.20
CA GLN A 404 -9.60 22.79 -6.76
C GLN A 404 -8.69 22.91 -7.98
N ALA A 405 -7.69 23.77 -7.88
CA ALA A 405 -6.62 23.86 -8.84
C ALA A 405 -5.28 23.86 -8.10
N SER A 406 -4.26 23.25 -8.69
CA SER A 406 -2.92 23.28 -8.15
C SER A 406 -1.87 23.32 -9.26
N LEU A 407 -0.77 23.98 -8.96
CA LEU A 407 0.43 24.00 -9.80
C LEU A 407 1.63 23.63 -8.92
N LEU A 408 2.33 22.58 -9.30
CA LEU A 408 3.55 22.11 -8.64
C LEU A 408 4.75 22.33 -9.56
N GLY A 409 5.78 23.00 -9.06
CA GLY A 409 7.10 23.13 -9.69
C GLY A 409 8.11 22.17 -9.06
N TYR A 410 8.85 21.45 -9.89
CA TYR A 410 9.99 20.62 -9.49
C TYR A 410 11.28 21.25 -9.97
N PHE A 411 12.29 21.27 -9.08
CA PHE A 411 13.67 21.64 -9.39
C PHE A 411 14.57 20.51 -8.87
N ILE A 412 15.21 19.79 -9.78
CA ILE A 412 15.94 18.58 -9.48
C ILE A 412 17.38 18.74 -9.93
N HIS A 413 18.31 18.42 -9.03
CA HIS A 413 19.74 18.47 -9.29
C HIS A 413 20.36 17.13 -8.89
N ASP A 414 20.84 16.37 -9.89
CA ASP A 414 21.53 15.10 -9.72
C ASP A 414 23.02 15.29 -9.90
N LYS A 415 23.81 14.79 -8.95
CA LYS A 415 25.27 14.75 -9.00
C LYS A 415 25.76 13.34 -8.73
N ALA A 416 26.79 12.89 -9.46
CA ALA A 416 27.56 11.71 -9.07
C ALA A 416 28.91 12.20 -8.50
N ARG A 417 29.25 11.75 -7.28
CA ARG A 417 30.51 12.16 -6.62
C ARG A 417 31.75 11.57 -7.30
N LYS A 418 31.59 10.36 -7.86
CA LYS A 418 32.58 9.66 -8.64
C LYS A 418 32.03 9.56 -10.06
N ASN A 419 32.77 9.97 -11.10
CA ASN A 419 32.36 10.04 -12.52
C ASN A 419 31.49 11.26 -12.91
N SER A 420 31.80 12.44 -12.44
CA SER A 420 31.42 13.77 -12.93
C SER A 420 30.15 13.95 -13.78
N SER A 421 29.02 13.30 -13.42
CA SER A 421 27.75 13.63 -14.04
C SER A 421 27.03 14.68 -13.19
N ASP A 422 26.64 15.78 -13.84
CA ASP A 422 25.80 16.84 -13.26
C ASP A 422 24.59 17.03 -14.18
N SER A 423 23.40 16.93 -13.65
CA SER A 423 22.16 17.07 -14.40
C SER A 423 21.15 17.92 -13.63
N ARG A 424 20.66 18.96 -14.28
CA ARG A 424 19.59 19.81 -13.71
C ARG A 424 18.34 19.70 -14.55
N ARG A 425 17.20 19.58 -13.90
CA ARG A 425 15.90 19.44 -14.56
C ARG A 425 14.85 20.21 -13.79
N SER A 426 13.93 20.84 -14.52
CA SER A 426 12.75 21.49 -13.95
C SER A 426 11.49 21.02 -14.68
N LYS A 427 10.39 20.92 -13.96
CA LYS A 427 9.07 20.52 -14.50
C LYS A 427 7.97 21.20 -13.74
N ALA A 428 6.87 21.50 -14.44
CA ALA A 428 5.62 21.94 -13.86
C ALA A 428 4.55 20.84 -14.01
N ALA A 429 3.74 20.64 -12.96
CA ALA A 429 2.66 19.67 -12.92
C ALA A 429 1.36 20.37 -12.49
N PRO A 430 0.51 20.79 -13.45
CA PRO A 430 -0.79 21.37 -13.19
C PRO A 430 -1.82 20.30 -12.87
N ALA A 431 -2.83 20.66 -12.06
CA ALA A 431 -3.98 19.80 -11.81
C ALA A 431 -5.25 20.68 -11.56
N LEU A 432 -6.38 20.16 -12.04
CA LEU A 432 -7.70 20.76 -11.88
C LEU A 432 -8.71 19.68 -11.48
N TYR A 433 -9.54 19.96 -10.49
CA TYR A 433 -10.56 19.06 -9.95
C TYR A 433 -11.87 19.81 -9.79
N ALA A 434 -12.97 19.11 -10.04
CA ALA A 434 -14.31 19.61 -9.79
C ALA A 434 -15.21 18.47 -9.30
N SER A 435 -16.12 18.80 -8.39
CA SER A 435 -17.17 17.90 -7.89
C SER A 435 -18.45 18.66 -7.71
N TYR A 436 -19.58 18.06 -8.10
CA TYR A 436 -20.90 18.64 -7.99
C TYR A 436 -21.86 17.70 -7.27
N LYS A 437 -22.48 18.18 -6.18
CA LYS A 437 -23.53 17.46 -5.46
C LYS A 437 -24.87 17.58 -6.22
N VAL A 438 -25.28 16.46 -6.84
CA VAL A 438 -26.47 16.41 -7.71
C VAL A 438 -27.77 16.48 -6.90
N LEU A 439 -27.86 15.64 -5.84
CA LEU A 439 -29.06 15.51 -5.03
C LEU A 439 -28.97 16.35 -3.75
N LYS A 440 -30.09 16.99 -3.34
CA LYS A 440 -30.13 17.76 -2.10
C LYS A 440 -30.07 16.90 -0.86
N ASN A 441 -30.80 15.79 -0.84
CA ASN A 441 -31.07 14.99 0.36
C ASN A 441 -30.17 13.75 0.46
N ASN A 442 -29.52 13.34 -0.63
CA ASN A 442 -28.61 12.21 -0.69
C ASN A 442 -27.24 12.64 -1.16
N ASP A 443 -26.22 11.93 -0.76
CA ASP A 443 -24.84 12.22 -1.12
C ASP A 443 -24.49 11.57 -2.47
N LEU A 444 -25.04 12.13 -3.55
CA LEU A 444 -24.65 11.83 -4.93
C LEU A 444 -23.77 12.95 -5.45
N PHE A 445 -22.51 12.64 -5.69
CA PHE A 445 -21.53 13.54 -6.26
C PHE A 445 -21.07 13.04 -7.62
N VAL A 446 -21.06 13.92 -8.61
CA VAL A 446 -20.36 13.70 -9.89
C VAL A 446 -19.08 14.52 -9.83
N ARG A 447 -17.97 13.91 -10.28
CA ARG A 447 -16.65 14.53 -10.19
C ARG A 447 -15.85 14.31 -11.47
N ALA A 448 -14.94 15.22 -11.75
CA ALA A 448 -13.97 15.10 -12.82
C ALA A 448 -12.65 15.75 -12.42
N PHE A 449 -11.54 15.22 -12.94
CA PHE A 449 -10.25 15.87 -12.82
C PHE A 449 -9.36 15.66 -14.03
N ALA A 450 -8.45 16.60 -14.23
CA ALA A 450 -7.31 16.48 -15.14
C ALA A 450 -6.04 16.89 -14.42
N LYS A 451 -4.98 16.10 -14.52
CA LYS A 451 -3.70 16.42 -13.89
C LYS A 451 -2.50 15.91 -14.69
N SER A 452 -1.37 16.57 -14.49
CA SER A 452 -0.06 16.06 -14.89
C SER A 452 0.72 15.60 -13.67
N SER A 453 1.53 14.57 -13.83
CA SER A 453 2.51 14.11 -12.85
C SER A 453 3.82 13.74 -13.52
N PHE A 454 4.88 13.68 -12.75
CA PHE A 454 6.24 13.53 -13.24
C PHE A 454 7.05 12.60 -12.35
N ARG A 455 7.90 11.76 -12.95
CA ARG A 455 8.78 10.84 -12.25
C ARG A 455 10.20 10.89 -12.82
N MET A 456 11.20 11.12 -11.95
CA MET A 456 12.60 10.94 -12.30
C MET A 456 12.98 9.46 -12.38
N PRO A 457 13.92 9.07 -13.27
CA PRO A 457 14.59 7.78 -13.18
C PRO A 457 15.20 7.61 -11.78
N THR A 458 15.17 6.39 -11.26
CA THR A 458 15.79 6.05 -9.97
C THR A 458 17.30 5.95 -10.09
N PHE A 459 18.01 5.87 -8.98
CA PHE A 459 19.45 5.66 -9.03
C PHE A 459 19.82 4.31 -9.65
N ASN A 460 19.02 3.27 -9.42
CA ASN A 460 19.21 1.99 -10.10
C ASN A 460 18.99 2.10 -11.60
N ASP A 461 17.97 2.85 -12.05
CA ASP A 461 17.73 3.08 -13.48
C ASP A 461 18.94 3.73 -14.16
N LEU A 462 19.63 4.65 -13.46
CA LEU A 462 20.72 5.47 -14.03
C LEU A 462 22.12 4.83 -13.88
N TYR A 463 22.38 4.09 -12.80
CA TYR A 463 23.75 3.77 -12.40
C TYR A 463 24.02 2.29 -12.13
N TYR A 464 22.99 1.40 -12.16
CA TYR A 464 23.13 0.06 -11.65
C TYR A 464 23.75 -0.96 -12.63
N THR A 465 23.69 -0.75 -13.93
CA THR A 465 24.10 -1.75 -14.92
C THR A 465 25.29 -1.27 -15.77
N ASN A 466 26.08 -2.24 -16.31
CA ASN A 466 27.05 -1.98 -17.37
C ASN A 466 26.39 -1.39 -18.64
N SER A 467 25.09 -1.44 -18.72
CA SER A 467 24.21 -0.80 -19.71
C SER A 467 23.53 0.42 -19.12
N ALA A 468 24.08 1.03 -18.06
CA ALA A 468 23.50 2.23 -17.46
C ALA A 468 23.20 3.26 -18.53
N SER A 469 21.94 3.39 -18.86
CA SER A 469 21.49 4.39 -19.82
C SER A 469 21.44 5.72 -19.08
N ALA A 470 22.58 6.41 -19.01
CA ALA A 470 22.63 7.81 -18.61
C ALA A 470 21.69 8.70 -19.45
N ALA A 471 21.14 8.14 -20.52
CA ALA A 471 20.20 8.77 -21.44
C ALA A 471 18.72 8.56 -21.08
N LEU A 472 18.38 7.91 -19.94
CA LEU A 472 16.97 7.75 -19.55
C LEU A 472 16.29 9.09 -19.32
N ARG A 473 15.16 9.25 -20.01
CA ARG A 473 14.30 10.43 -19.87
C ARG A 473 13.30 10.22 -18.73
N PRO A 474 12.96 11.29 -17.98
CA PRO A 474 11.90 11.24 -16.99
C PRO A 474 10.53 10.91 -17.60
N GLU A 475 9.74 10.11 -16.88
CA GLU A 475 8.37 9.84 -17.27
C GLU A 475 7.45 11.03 -16.98
N THR A 476 6.52 11.30 -17.89
CA THR A 476 5.45 12.29 -17.70
C THR A 476 4.10 11.59 -17.89
N VAL A 477 3.20 11.79 -16.94
CA VAL A 477 1.84 11.21 -16.98
C VAL A 477 0.82 12.32 -17.07
N TRP A 478 -0.11 12.20 -18.02
CA TRP A 478 -1.35 12.96 -18.07
C TRP A 478 -2.50 12.05 -17.69
N GLN A 479 -3.35 12.51 -16.78
CA GLN A 479 -4.49 11.78 -16.25
C GLN A 479 -5.75 12.60 -16.42
N ALA A 480 -6.81 11.96 -16.92
CA ALA A 480 -8.16 12.47 -16.91
C ALA A 480 -9.09 11.42 -16.29
N ASN A 481 -10.02 11.86 -15.46
CA ASN A 481 -10.97 11.00 -14.77
C ASN A 481 -12.33 11.70 -14.70
N ALA A 482 -13.41 10.92 -14.87
CA ALA A 482 -14.75 11.33 -14.57
C ALA A 482 -15.51 10.18 -13.90
N GLY A 483 -16.31 10.50 -12.89
CA GLY A 483 -17.01 9.47 -12.15
C GLY A 483 -18.05 10.02 -11.19
N PHE A 484 -18.66 9.12 -10.41
CA PHE A 484 -19.62 9.47 -9.39
C PHE A 484 -19.39 8.69 -8.11
N THR A 485 -19.90 9.23 -7.01
CA THR A 485 -20.02 8.55 -5.72
C THR A 485 -21.42 8.78 -5.19
N TYR A 486 -22.05 7.70 -4.75
CA TYR A 486 -23.33 7.74 -4.05
C TYR A 486 -23.16 7.15 -2.65
N SER A 487 -23.67 7.83 -1.62
CA SER A 487 -23.75 7.30 -0.26
C SER A 487 -25.18 7.56 0.26
N GLY A 488 -25.89 6.48 0.56
CA GLY A 488 -27.24 6.50 1.09
C GLY A 488 -27.32 5.75 2.42
N ASN A 489 -28.00 6.36 3.41
CA ASN A 489 -28.33 5.74 4.69
C ASN A 489 -29.84 5.45 4.70
N TYR A 490 -30.21 4.19 5.01
CA TYR A 490 -31.58 3.67 4.92
C TYR A 490 -32.06 3.15 6.27
N LEU A 491 -31.97 3.95 7.33
CA LEU A 491 -32.26 3.54 8.71
C LEU A 491 -33.69 3.02 8.92
N HIS A 492 -34.64 3.42 8.05
CA HIS A 492 -36.06 3.04 8.15
C HIS A 492 -36.53 2.07 7.04
N ALA A 493 -35.61 1.58 6.19
CA ALA A 493 -35.94 0.69 5.07
C ALA A 493 -35.71 -0.79 5.39
N GLY A 494 -36.38 -1.32 6.40
CA GLY A 494 -36.23 -2.73 6.79
C GLY A 494 -34.80 -3.10 7.22
N PRO A 495 -34.23 -4.21 6.76
CA PRO A 495 -32.88 -4.65 7.14
C PRO A 495 -31.75 -3.88 6.45
N PHE A 496 -32.03 -3.15 5.38
CA PHE A 496 -31.04 -2.40 4.62
C PHE A 496 -30.61 -1.14 5.37
N ARG A 497 -29.32 -0.92 5.58
CA ARG A 497 -28.79 0.16 6.41
C ARG A 497 -28.03 1.21 5.63
N LYS A 498 -27.13 0.79 4.76
CA LYS A 498 -26.27 1.73 4.03
C LYS A 498 -25.86 1.15 2.68
N LEU A 499 -25.77 2.03 1.68
CA LEU A 499 -25.24 1.73 0.37
C LEU A 499 -24.24 2.81 -0.03
N ASN A 500 -23.02 2.39 -0.37
CA ASN A 500 -22.04 3.23 -1.01
C ASN A 500 -21.77 2.66 -2.41
N LEU A 501 -21.87 3.48 -3.43
CA LEU A 501 -21.53 3.14 -4.80
C LEU A 501 -20.52 4.14 -5.33
N SER A 502 -19.54 3.69 -6.07
CA SER A 502 -18.71 4.57 -6.88
C SER A 502 -18.36 3.92 -8.22
N ALA A 503 -18.24 4.76 -9.25
CA ALA A 503 -17.67 4.35 -10.52
C ALA A 503 -16.89 5.51 -11.12
N ASP A 504 -15.70 5.20 -11.65
CA ASP A 504 -14.76 6.16 -12.22
C ASP A 504 -14.23 5.64 -13.55
N GLY A 505 -14.49 6.35 -14.64
CA GLY A 505 -13.84 6.17 -15.92
C GLY A 505 -12.56 7.02 -15.97
N TYR A 506 -11.47 6.46 -16.48
CA TYR A 506 -10.20 7.17 -16.54
C TYR A 506 -9.45 6.95 -17.86
N TRP A 507 -8.65 7.94 -18.20
CA TRP A 507 -7.68 7.90 -19.28
C TRP A 507 -6.35 8.48 -18.78
N ASN A 508 -5.28 7.68 -18.94
CA ASN A 508 -3.93 8.08 -18.58
C ASN A 508 -3.01 7.90 -19.79
N LYS A 509 -2.19 8.89 -20.07
CA LYS A 509 -1.15 8.83 -21.10
C LYS A 509 0.21 8.99 -20.46
N VAL A 510 1.06 7.96 -20.55
CA VAL A 510 2.42 7.95 -20.02
C VAL A 510 3.38 8.14 -21.18
N LYS A 511 4.20 9.21 -21.15
CA LYS A 511 5.28 9.43 -22.10
C LYS A 511 6.62 9.05 -21.47
N ASP A 512 7.53 8.49 -22.28
CA ASP A 512 8.87 8.06 -21.89
C ASP A 512 8.86 7.01 -20.76
N LYS A 513 7.87 6.10 -20.77
CA LYS A 513 7.71 5.09 -19.73
C LYS A 513 8.96 4.23 -19.58
N ILE A 514 9.48 4.15 -18.34
CA ILE A 514 10.63 3.31 -18.01
C ILE A 514 10.14 1.94 -17.62
N ILE A 515 10.62 0.92 -18.32
CA ILE A 515 10.30 -0.48 -18.06
C ILE A 515 11.58 -1.23 -17.72
N ALA A 516 11.47 -2.11 -16.74
CA ALA A 516 12.50 -3.04 -16.36
C ALA A 516 12.29 -4.36 -17.09
N TYR A 517 13.28 -4.82 -17.84
CA TYR A 517 13.33 -6.15 -18.42
C TYR A 517 14.15 -7.06 -17.51
N PRO A 518 13.60 -8.22 -17.08
CA PRO A 518 14.32 -9.12 -16.20
C PRO A 518 15.51 -9.76 -16.90
N GLY A 519 16.69 -9.57 -16.34
CA GLY A 519 17.95 -10.19 -16.78
C GLY A 519 18.22 -11.55 -16.12
N GLY A 520 17.21 -12.26 -15.63
CA GLY A 520 17.33 -13.59 -15.01
C GLY A 520 17.63 -13.58 -13.51
N GLN A 521 18.05 -12.48 -12.92
CA GLN A 521 18.25 -12.26 -11.48
C GLN A 521 17.45 -11.04 -11.01
N GLN A 522 17.01 -11.02 -9.74
CA GLN A 522 16.13 -9.96 -9.22
C GLN A 522 16.71 -8.55 -9.36
N PHE A 523 18.02 -8.40 -9.34
CA PHE A 523 18.71 -7.11 -9.45
C PHE A 523 19.42 -6.89 -10.80
N ARG A 524 19.26 -7.82 -11.77
CA ARG A 524 19.79 -7.65 -13.14
C ARG A 524 18.66 -7.37 -14.10
N TRP A 525 18.23 -6.14 -14.11
CA TRP A 525 17.18 -5.65 -15.00
C TRP A 525 17.77 -4.59 -15.93
N THR A 526 17.48 -4.66 -17.19
CA THR A 526 17.82 -3.60 -18.14
C THR A 526 16.68 -2.59 -18.14
N MET A 527 16.99 -1.32 -17.92
CA MET A 527 16.01 -0.23 -17.91
C MET A 527 16.00 0.48 -19.26
N LEU A 528 14.82 0.62 -19.83
CA LEU A 528 14.60 1.28 -21.12
C LEU A 528 13.39 2.20 -21.02
N ASN A 529 13.43 3.34 -21.76
CA ASN A 529 12.21 4.10 -22.04
C ASN A 529 11.42 3.36 -23.13
N LEU A 530 10.22 2.89 -22.82
CA LEU A 530 9.34 2.18 -23.75
C LEU A 530 8.62 3.14 -24.72
N GLY A 531 8.70 4.44 -24.46
CA GLY A 531 8.00 5.45 -25.27
C GLY A 531 6.64 5.82 -24.67
N THR A 532 5.55 5.68 -25.41
CA THR A 532 4.21 6.15 -25.01
C THR A 532 3.27 4.99 -24.71
N VAL A 533 2.63 5.04 -23.55
CA VAL A 533 1.59 4.07 -23.15
C VAL A 533 0.26 4.79 -22.97
N ASP A 534 -0.81 4.24 -23.59
CA ASP A 534 -2.20 4.70 -23.43
C ASP A 534 -2.95 3.72 -22.50
N ILE A 535 -3.57 4.26 -21.44
CA ILE A 535 -4.27 3.47 -20.44
C ILE A 535 -5.68 4.02 -20.29
N LYS A 536 -6.67 3.15 -20.54
CA LYS A 536 -8.09 3.44 -20.34
C LYS A 536 -8.70 2.42 -19.41
N GLY A 537 -9.63 2.84 -18.56
CA GLY A 537 -10.28 1.89 -17.69
C GLY A 537 -11.48 2.45 -16.93
N VAL A 538 -12.14 1.53 -16.25
CA VAL A 538 -13.27 1.80 -15.35
C VAL A 538 -13.03 1.06 -14.04
N ASP A 539 -13.08 1.79 -12.92
CA ASP A 539 -13.11 1.24 -11.58
C ASP A 539 -14.52 1.39 -11.02
N ALA A 540 -15.07 0.33 -10.43
CA ALA A 540 -16.38 0.35 -9.78
C ALA A 540 -16.30 -0.28 -8.39
N SER A 541 -17.05 0.28 -7.44
CA SER A 541 -17.20 -0.28 -6.09
C SER A 541 -18.64 -0.22 -5.61
N CYS A 542 -19.00 -1.24 -4.80
CA CYS A 542 -20.30 -1.32 -4.12
C CYS A 542 -20.07 -1.84 -2.71
N ASP A 543 -20.43 -1.05 -1.68
CA ASP A 543 -20.42 -1.46 -0.28
C ASP A 543 -21.85 -1.38 0.24
N ALA A 544 -22.42 -2.53 0.66
CA ALA A 544 -23.76 -2.64 1.19
C ALA A 544 -23.75 -3.20 2.61
N PHE A 545 -24.54 -2.61 3.51
CA PHE A 545 -24.66 -3.00 4.90
C PHE A 545 -26.11 -3.31 5.26
N PHE A 546 -26.30 -4.41 5.94
CA PHE A 546 -27.60 -4.90 6.38
C PHE A 546 -27.58 -5.21 7.87
N SER A 547 -28.75 -5.12 8.52
CA SER A 547 -28.96 -5.50 9.91
C SER A 547 -30.28 -6.25 10.03
N PHE A 548 -30.22 -7.52 10.37
CA PHE A 548 -31.36 -8.42 10.58
C PHE A 548 -31.48 -8.71 12.08
N GLY A 549 -32.08 -7.77 12.82
CA GLY A 549 -32.06 -7.82 14.27
C GLY A 549 -30.62 -7.76 14.81
N PRO A 550 -30.16 -8.80 15.55
CA PRO A 550 -28.81 -8.82 16.11
C PRO A 550 -27.72 -9.25 15.10
N VAL A 551 -28.10 -9.61 13.87
CA VAL A 551 -27.18 -10.04 12.82
C VAL A 551 -26.81 -8.86 11.95
N GLU A 552 -25.53 -8.50 11.89
CA GLU A 552 -24.99 -7.50 10.98
C GLU A 552 -24.33 -8.19 9.78
N THR A 553 -24.61 -7.72 8.58
CA THR A 553 -24.03 -8.25 7.33
C THR A 553 -23.45 -7.12 6.51
N ALA A 554 -22.28 -7.34 5.93
CA ALA A 554 -21.64 -6.40 5.02
C ALA A 554 -21.20 -7.13 3.75
N VAL A 555 -21.41 -6.51 2.60
CA VAL A 555 -20.95 -6.98 1.30
C VAL A 555 -20.18 -5.86 0.64
N LYS A 556 -18.95 -6.14 0.20
CA LYS A 556 -18.09 -5.22 -0.54
C LYS A 556 -17.68 -5.85 -1.86
N LEU A 557 -17.94 -5.18 -2.96
CA LEU A 557 -17.60 -5.60 -4.31
C LEU A 557 -16.72 -4.55 -4.96
N GLN A 558 -15.66 -5.00 -5.61
CA GLN A 558 -14.74 -4.16 -6.35
C GLN A 558 -14.51 -4.77 -7.74
N TYR A 559 -14.50 -3.94 -8.76
CA TYR A 559 -14.26 -4.35 -10.13
C TYR A 559 -13.44 -3.32 -10.87
N THR A 560 -12.52 -3.79 -11.70
CA THR A 560 -11.72 -2.98 -12.62
C THR A 560 -11.69 -3.60 -13.99
N TRP A 561 -12.05 -2.81 -14.97
CA TRP A 561 -11.72 -3.06 -16.37
C TRP A 561 -10.67 -2.06 -16.82
N GLN A 562 -9.61 -2.55 -17.50
CA GLN A 562 -8.58 -1.66 -18.00
C GLN A 562 -7.91 -2.19 -19.26
N LYS A 563 -7.51 -1.27 -20.13
CA LYS A 563 -6.71 -1.52 -21.32
C LYS A 563 -5.51 -0.59 -21.29
N ALA A 564 -4.31 -1.16 -21.16
CA ALA A 564 -3.05 -0.42 -21.16
C ALA A 564 -2.17 -0.94 -22.29
N VAL A 565 -1.90 -0.12 -23.29
CA VAL A 565 -1.26 -0.52 -24.53
C VAL A 565 -0.11 0.39 -24.92
N ASP A 566 0.89 -0.21 -25.57
CA ASP A 566 1.99 0.54 -26.18
C ASP A 566 1.47 1.25 -27.46
N VAL A 567 1.68 2.56 -27.53
CA VAL A 567 1.33 3.41 -28.68
C VAL A 567 2.51 4.26 -29.13
N THR A 568 3.72 3.73 -28.97
CA THR A 568 4.97 4.42 -29.24
C THR A 568 5.15 4.68 -30.72
N ASP A 569 5.10 3.64 -31.51
CA ASP A 569 5.34 3.66 -32.96
C ASP A 569 4.27 2.85 -33.69
N PRO A 570 3.47 3.46 -34.56
CA PRO A 570 2.45 2.75 -35.35
C PRO A 570 3.03 1.65 -36.25
N ASP A 571 4.28 1.75 -36.67
CA ASP A 571 4.96 0.79 -37.54
C ASP A 571 5.62 -0.36 -36.77
N ASP A 572 5.66 -0.30 -35.41
CA ASP A 572 6.18 -1.39 -34.58
C ASP A 572 5.18 -2.57 -34.54
N THR A 573 5.71 -3.78 -34.67
CA THR A 573 4.94 -5.04 -34.53
C THR A 573 4.21 -5.17 -33.22
N PHE A 574 4.65 -4.45 -32.18
CA PHE A 574 4.06 -4.42 -30.83
C PHE A 574 3.06 -3.27 -30.62
N TYR A 575 2.78 -2.49 -31.65
CA TYR A 575 1.82 -1.39 -31.57
C TYR A 575 0.44 -1.87 -31.11
N LYS A 576 -0.13 -1.21 -30.09
CA LYS A 576 -1.39 -1.58 -29.41
C LYS A 576 -1.38 -2.92 -28.65
N ASN A 577 -0.21 -3.53 -28.47
CA ASN A 577 -0.06 -4.67 -27.57
C ASN A 577 -0.20 -4.20 -26.12
N GLN A 578 -0.74 -5.09 -25.29
CA GLN A 578 -0.89 -4.85 -23.86
C GLN A 578 0.47 -4.83 -23.17
N ILE A 579 0.69 -3.84 -22.30
CA ILE A 579 1.91 -3.78 -21.50
C ILE A 579 1.97 -4.93 -20.49
N PRO A 580 3.18 -5.37 -20.10
CA PRO A 580 3.37 -6.52 -19.21
C PRO A 580 2.63 -6.43 -17.88
N TYR A 581 2.08 -7.58 -17.44
CA TYR A 581 1.44 -7.79 -16.14
C TYR A 581 0.22 -6.92 -15.85
N VAL A 582 -0.50 -6.47 -16.86
CA VAL A 582 -1.75 -5.72 -16.70
C VAL A 582 -2.92 -6.61 -17.10
N PRO A 583 -3.78 -7.04 -16.14
CA PRO A 583 -4.99 -7.79 -16.50
C PRO A 583 -6.05 -6.84 -17.08
N LYS A 584 -6.84 -7.32 -18.03
CA LYS A 584 -7.98 -6.56 -18.58
C LYS A 584 -9.11 -6.46 -17.56
N HIS A 585 -9.32 -7.51 -16.79
CA HIS A 585 -10.38 -7.63 -15.78
C HIS A 585 -9.76 -8.05 -14.45
N SER A 586 -10.14 -7.40 -13.39
CA SER A 586 -9.81 -7.80 -12.02
C SER A 586 -10.91 -7.37 -11.06
N GLY A 587 -11.00 -8.03 -9.91
CA GLY A 587 -12.00 -7.67 -8.94
C GLY A 587 -11.85 -8.44 -7.63
N SER A 588 -12.60 -8.00 -6.63
CA SER A 588 -12.69 -8.65 -5.34
C SER A 588 -14.11 -8.58 -4.78
N ALA A 589 -14.46 -9.56 -3.95
CA ALA A 589 -15.69 -9.58 -3.20
C ALA A 589 -15.39 -9.96 -1.76
N VAL A 590 -16.01 -9.27 -0.80
CA VAL A 590 -15.94 -9.60 0.63
C VAL A 590 -17.35 -9.65 1.16
N ALA A 591 -17.72 -10.75 1.82
CA ALA A 591 -18.97 -10.91 2.54
C ALA A 591 -18.69 -11.21 4.00
N SER A 592 -19.36 -10.52 4.91
CA SER A 592 -19.15 -10.64 6.35
C SER A 592 -20.48 -10.75 7.07
N ILE A 593 -20.56 -11.66 8.05
CA ILE A 593 -21.72 -11.86 8.93
C ILE A 593 -21.25 -11.79 10.37
N TYR A 594 -21.91 -10.99 11.19
CA TYR A 594 -21.60 -10.82 12.61
C TYR A 594 -22.80 -11.11 13.49
N TYR A 595 -22.59 -11.88 14.54
CA TYR A 595 -23.60 -12.21 15.51
C TYR A 595 -22.97 -12.45 16.89
N LYS A 596 -23.35 -11.66 17.89
CA LYS A 596 -22.94 -11.83 19.31
C LYS A 596 -21.44 -12.11 19.48
N GLY A 597 -20.59 -11.29 18.86
CA GLY A 597 -19.13 -11.41 18.91
C GLY A 597 -18.54 -12.51 18.02
N TRP A 598 -19.33 -13.31 17.33
CA TRP A 598 -18.91 -14.16 16.24
C TRP A 598 -18.85 -13.35 14.94
N GLY A 599 -17.86 -13.62 14.11
CA GLY A 599 -17.73 -13.05 12.77
C GLY A 599 -17.30 -14.13 11.78
N LEU A 600 -18.06 -14.29 10.71
CA LEU A 600 -17.71 -15.13 9.57
C LEU A 600 -17.42 -14.21 8.39
N ASN A 601 -16.23 -14.32 7.79
CA ASN A 601 -15.85 -13.51 6.63
C ASN A 601 -15.40 -14.42 5.50
N TYR A 602 -15.92 -14.16 4.32
CA TYR A 602 -15.50 -14.77 3.07
C TYR A 602 -14.93 -13.68 2.17
N SER A 603 -13.78 -13.92 1.57
CA SER A 603 -13.22 -13.03 0.58
C SER A 603 -12.85 -13.79 -0.69
N PHE A 604 -13.02 -13.12 -1.82
CA PHE A 604 -12.72 -13.61 -3.15
C PHE A 604 -11.92 -12.57 -3.92
N ILE A 605 -10.87 -13.00 -4.61
CA ILE A 605 -10.05 -12.14 -5.49
C ILE A 605 -9.94 -12.83 -6.85
N TYR A 606 -10.13 -12.06 -7.92
CA TYR A 606 -9.94 -12.50 -9.30
C TYR A 606 -8.98 -11.58 -10.02
N THR A 607 -8.06 -12.17 -10.77
CA THR A 607 -7.16 -11.47 -11.70
C THR A 607 -7.22 -12.17 -13.06
N GLY A 608 -7.61 -11.44 -14.08
CA GLY A 608 -7.76 -11.94 -15.42
C GLY A 608 -6.45 -12.24 -16.13
N GLU A 609 -6.57 -12.61 -17.39
CA GLU A 609 -5.44 -12.90 -18.28
C GLU A 609 -4.52 -11.70 -18.47
N ARG A 610 -3.23 -11.97 -18.64
CA ARG A 610 -2.18 -10.97 -18.86
C ARG A 610 -0.98 -11.57 -19.55
N TYR A 611 -0.03 -10.74 -19.95
CA TYR A 611 1.22 -11.18 -20.58
C TYR A 611 2.41 -10.75 -19.72
N SER A 612 3.47 -11.53 -19.72
CA SER A 612 4.72 -11.22 -19.00
C SER A 612 5.67 -10.32 -19.81
N ASN A 613 5.45 -10.21 -21.12
CA ASN A 613 6.27 -9.41 -22.05
C ASN A 613 5.37 -8.64 -23.05
N LYS A 614 5.94 -7.61 -23.70
CA LYS A 614 5.24 -6.74 -24.68
C LYS A 614 4.81 -7.45 -25.98
N GLU A 615 5.41 -8.58 -26.30
CA GLU A 615 5.09 -9.34 -27.53
C GLU A 615 3.71 -9.98 -27.52
N ASN A 616 3.08 -10.16 -26.37
CA ASN A 616 1.75 -10.75 -26.18
C ASN A 616 1.58 -12.12 -26.88
N THR A 617 2.64 -12.93 -26.87
CA THR A 617 2.62 -14.28 -27.44
C THR A 617 2.11 -15.31 -26.43
N TRP A 618 1.74 -16.51 -26.88
CA TRP A 618 1.32 -17.61 -26.01
C TRP A 618 2.42 -18.01 -24.99
N ARG A 619 3.70 -17.85 -25.32
CA ARG A 619 4.83 -18.13 -24.41
C ARG A 619 4.90 -17.14 -23.25
N ASN A 620 4.38 -15.94 -23.44
CA ASN A 620 4.36 -14.86 -22.48
C ASN A 620 3.00 -14.72 -21.77
N TYR A 621 2.06 -15.63 -22.09
CA TYR A 621 0.72 -15.62 -21.51
C TYR A 621 0.76 -16.10 -20.06
N VAL A 622 0.14 -15.34 -19.17
CA VAL A 622 0.00 -15.64 -17.75
C VAL A 622 -1.47 -15.91 -17.47
N LEU A 623 -1.76 -17.12 -17.02
CA LEU A 623 -3.11 -17.61 -16.77
C LEU A 623 -3.88 -16.71 -15.80
N PRO A 624 -5.20 -16.52 -15.98
CA PRO A 624 -6.06 -15.92 -14.98
C PRO A 624 -6.09 -16.79 -13.72
N TRP A 625 -6.33 -16.17 -12.57
CA TRP A 625 -6.42 -16.88 -11.31
C TRP A 625 -7.46 -16.24 -10.40
N TYR A 626 -7.92 -17.03 -9.44
CA TYR A 626 -8.74 -16.56 -8.33
C TYR A 626 -8.31 -17.23 -7.03
N THR A 627 -8.60 -16.59 -5.91
CA THR A 627 -8.47 -17.17 -4.58
C THR A 627 -9.73 -16.88 -3.78
N SER A 628 -10.08 -17.82 -2.91
CA SER A 628 -11.16 -17.67 -1.94
C SER A 628 -10.61 -17.94 -0.55
N ASP A 629 -10.87 -17.03 0.36
CA ASP A 629 -10.43 -17.17 1.75
C ASP A 629 -11.63 -17.13 2.68
N LEU A 630 -11.56 -17.90 3.76
CA LEU A 630 -12.61 -17.98 4.78
C LEU A 630 -11.99 -17.75 6.15
N SER A 631 -12.63 -16.92 6.97
CA SER A 631 -12.22 -16.75 8.36
C SER A 631 -13.39 -16.77 9.31
N LEU A 632 -13.15 -17.36 10.48
CA LEU A 632 -14.05 -17.37 11.62
C LEU A 632 -13.35 -16.66 12.78
N GLN A 633 -14.03 -15.69 13.36
CA GLN A 633 -13.51 -14.96 14.51
C GLN A 633 -14.50 -14.99 15.69
N LYS A 634 -13.96 -14.94 16.90
CA LYS A 634 -14.70 -14.71 18.13
C LYS A 634 -14.06 -13.57 18.91
N THR A 635 -14.87 -12.60 19.29
CA THR A 635 -14.48 -11.50 20.19
C THR A 635 -15.24 -11.66 21.51
N LEU A 636 -14.49 -11.61 22.61
CA LEU A 636 -15.01 -11.68 23.97
C LEU A 636 -14.59 -10.41 24.72
N ASN A 637 -15.56 -9.72 25.30
CA ASN A 637 -15.29 -8.56 26.15
C ASN A 637 -15.54 -8.97 27.62
N ILE A 638 -14.49 -9.03 28.41
CA ILE A 638 -14.51 -9.47 29.80
C ILE A 638 -13.85 -8.40 30.66
N ASN A 639 -14.59 -7.77 31.57
CA ASN A 639 -14.05 -6.79 32.53
C ASN A 639 -13.19 -5.71 31.87
N LYS A 640 -13.68 -5.06 30.82
CA LYS A 640 -12.99 -4.02 30.03
C LYS A 640 -11.75 -4.51 29.27
N LYS A 641 -11.53 -5.82 29.15
CA LYS A 641 -10.49 -6.44 28.33
C LYS A 641 -11.13 -7.07 27.12
N THR A 642 -10.49 -6.97 25.95
CA THR A 642 -10.97 -7.59 24.74
C THR A 642 -10.04 -8.74 24.35
N LEU A 643 -10.60 -9.94 24.26
CA LEU A 643 -9.93 -11.12 23.72
C LEU A 643 -10.52 -11.44 22.34
N LYS A 644 -9.70 -11.55 21.32
CA LYS A 644 -10.11 -11.91 19.97
C LYS A 644 -9.33 -13.13 19.49
N ALA A 645 -10.02 -14.15 19.02
CA ALA A 645 -9.44 -15.32 18.38
C ALA A 645 -9.95 -15.39 16.94
N THR A 646 -9.08 -15.72 15.99
CA THR A 646 -9.43 -15.84 14.56
C THR A 646 -8.77 -17.07 13.97
N ALA A 647 -9.55 -17.87 13.24
CA ALA A 647 -9.08 -19.00 12.43
C ALA A 647 -9.33 -18.69 10.95
N GLU A 648 -8.35 -18.94 10.09
CA GLU A 648 -8.40 -18.58 8.68
C GLU A 648 -7.95 -19.75 7.81
N ILE A 649 -8.61 -19.91 6.67
CA ILE A 649 -8.22 -20.78 5.57
C ILE A 649 -8.07 -19.90 4.35
N ASN A 650 -6.85 -19.80 3.83
CA ASN A 650 -6.54 -19.03 2.63
C ASN A 650 -6.43 -19.97 1.43
N ASN A 651 -6.82 -19.48 0.26
CA ASN A 651 -6.92 -20.28 -0.97
C ASN A 651 -7.69 -21.59 -0.74
N LEU A 652 -8.95 -21.46 -0.27
CA LEU A 652 -9.82 -22.53 0.18
C LEU A 652 -9.92 -23.69 -0.83
N PHE A 653 -9.95 -23.37 -2.11
CA PHE A 653 -10.09 -24.34 -3.20
C PHE A 653 -8.76 -24.86 -3.74
N GLY A 654 -7.63 -24.52 -3.12
CA GLY A 654 -6.30 -25.04 -3.47
C GLY A 654 -5.83 -24.70 -4.88
N GLN A 655 -6.23 -23.53 -5.41
CA GLN A 655 -5.85 -23.08 -6.75
C GLN A 655 -4.33 -23.03 -6.90
N ASP A 656 -3.85 -23.60 -8.01
CA ASP A 656 -2.50 -23.36 -8.51
C ASP A 656 -2.47 -22.05 -9.25
N TYR A 657 -1.73 -21.06 -8.80
CA TYR A 657 -1.69 -19.76 -9.44
C TYR A 657 -0.33 -19.07 -9.32
N GLU A 658 -0.11 -18.12 -10.21
CA GLU A 658 1.08 -17.27 -10.26
C GLU A 658 0.66 -15.82 -10.39
N VAL A 659 1.18 -14.96 -9.55
CA VAL A 659 1.02 -13.51 -9.68
C VAL A 659 2.00 -12.98 -10.72
N VAL A 660 3.24 -13.44 -10.64
CA VAL A 660 4.31 -13.22 -11.62
C VAL A 660 4.65 -14.57 -12.26
N LEU A 661 4.85 -14.61 -13.57
CA LEU A 661 5.15 -15.83 -14.32
C LEU A 661 6.35 -16.55 -13.70
N ASN A 662 6.22 -17.86 -13.51
CA ASN A 662 7.22 -18.73 -12.88
C ASN A 662 7.45 -18.46 -11.37
N TYR A 663 6.54 -17.72 -10.71
CA TYR A 663 6.54 -17.54 -9.27
C TYR A 663 5.27 -18.18 -8.68
N PRO A 664 5.26 -19.52 -8.50
CA PRO A 664 4.11 -20.24 -7.97
C PRO A 664 3.79 -19.77 -6.55
N MET A 665 2.50 -19.59 -6.29
CA MET A 665 1.98 -19.13 -5.02
C MET A 665 1.50 -20.30 -4.13
N PRO A 666 1.35 -20.09 -2.81
CA PRO A 666 0.89 -21.13 -1.90
C PRO A 666 -0.54 -21.61 -2.22
N LYS A 667 -0.74 -22.93 -2.17
CA LYS A 667 -2.08 -23.55 -2.18
C LYS A 667 -2.81 -23.30 -0.86
N THR A 668 -3.82 -24.09 -0.56
CA THR A 668 -4.58 -24.01 0.70
C THR A 668 -3.66 -23.99 1.90
N ASN A 669 -3.84 -22.99 2.74
CA ASN A 669 -3.06 -22.79 3.95
C ASN A 669 -3.91 -22.18 5.05
N PHE A 670 -3.48 -22.31 6.31
CA PHE A 670 -4.26 -21.85 7.46
C PHE A 670 -3.42 -21.02 8.40
N ARG A 671 -4.13 -20.15 9.12
CA ARG A 671 -3.57 -19.30 10.13
C ARG A 671 -4.52 -19.18 11.32
N LEU A 672 -3.94 -19.19 12.49
CA LEU A 672 -4.62 -18.90 13.75
C LEU A 672 -4.04 -17.63 14.35
N SER A 673 -4.88 -16.79 14.90
CA SER A 673 -4.42 -15.60 15.63
C SER A 673 -5.23 -15.43 16.92
N VAL A 674 -4.53 -15.00 17.97
CA VAL A 674 -5.12 -14.61 19.25
C VAL A 674 -4.57 -13.25 19.62
N SER A 675 -5.43 -12.33 20.01
CA SER A 675 -5.02 -11.01 20.52
C SER A 675 -5.78 -10.67 21.80
N ILE A 676 -5.08 -9.99 22.70
CA ILE A 676 -5.63 -9.45 23.95
C ILE A 676 -5.34 -7.95 24.01
N GLU A 677 -6.36 -7.20 24.41
CA GLU A 677 -6.25 -5.77 24.71
C GLU A 677 -6.69 -5.53 26.16
N LEU A 678 -5.78 -4.83 26.93
CA LEU A 678 -5.92 -4.62 28.38
C LEU A 678 -6.10 -3.13 28.68
#